data_b4d7501f02f7c1da5a7fa9c32d381127
#
_entry.id   b4d7501f02f7c1da5a7fa9c32d381127
#
_cell.length_a   1.000
_cell.length_b   1.000
_cell.length_c   1.000
_cell.angle_alpha   90.00
_cell.angle_beta   90.00
_cell.angle_gamma   90.00
#
_symmetry.space_group_name_H-M   'P 1'
#
loop_
_entity.id
_entity.type
_entity.pdbx_description
1 polymer ?
#
loop_
_entity_poly.entity_id
_entity_poly.type
_entity_poly.pdbx_seq_one_letter_code
_entity_poly.pdbx_strand_id
1 'polypeptide(L)'
;MTEPNKPLDQMTAQERLDLGISYLGESRFDKAIKALSSIRREEVNPETYAGAQLGLGVAYAESGELKQAIEAWSNIRRSDDSKIYAQAQLNLGAAYAKSGKREQSIEALSSIRREEAAPEIYTQAQLGLGLIYRDQDKPDQAIEAWSNIRREEADPETYAEAQFNLGVAYAESGKREQAIKTWSKVRHEDDPKVYALAQLGLGVAYHAQGEPEQAIKTWSNIRRSDDSKIYAEAQLNLGAAYHAQEDWEQAIEAWSNIHREEVDPETYARAQFNIGKIYEDKGDLERAKEAYCNAQDFFYYNYGRVKRILECPPKVIEKLHDIAKNTDEILKSLQIIPDFESRVAHYSRASTAFTLFGDDKNPSNFRLSTIRGVNDPTEGLVLRDYWEQQGISETIHTNDTATFVSCFTFNHDSLNQFRLYGKEDGREATGVSLVFKKEFFSDQPDTLGFIAGPSTDLSSKSEQNKSNETGKTEGDNKKQLIGKSTLYRCIYLDPETGYWTLAQRDKSTFYREHNEEADARGKWGKYYKSISTKEDDVETHLFNKGNNEEEDVETHLFNKGNNEEEDVETHLLNTGNNDNNSVSNENNKIKSISQILNSIFTDKNHPYNKCNKYEKQKILEAIRFILLPLQYLVKHIAFQEEQECRIMYITQFRDEKIHSDREKQWMYVEYEEPVLPHIDKIWLSPGAAKDQDFFRILLDQGSGKSKVRISQNPFRNKE
;
A
#
# COMPACT_ATOMS: atom_id res chain seq x y z
N MET A 1 35.26 -41.24 16.06
CA MET A 1 35.35 -42.65 16.60
C MET A 1 35.93 -43.59 15.56
N THR A 2 36.71 -44.61 15.98
CA THR A 2 37.22 -45.68 15.11
C THR A 2 36.07 -46.46 14.51
N GLU A 3 36.18 -46.90 13.24
CA GLU A 3 35.16 -47.75 12.62
C GLU A 3 34.84 -48.97 13.49
N PRO A 4 33.55 -49.39 13.55
CA PRO A 4 33.20 -50.54 14.40
C PRO A 4 33.96 -51.79 14.02
N ASN A 5 34.52 -52.47 15.01
CA ASN A 5 35.29 -53.73 14.84
C ASN A 5 34.41 -54.91 14.36
N LYS A 6 33.07 -54.71 14.20
CA LYS A 6 32.12 -55.78 13.89
C LYS A 6 31.34 -55.41 12.63
N PRO A 7 31.25 -56.26 11.60
CA PRO A 7 30.42 -56.01 10.41
C PRO A 7 28.92 -55.91 10.76
N LEU A 8 28.15 -55.12 10.00
CA LEU A 8 26.72 -54.88 10.25
C LEU A 8 25.87 -56.16 10.30
N ASP A 9 26.22 -57.18 9.51
CA ASP A 9 25.54 -58.48 9.45
C ASP A 9 25.72 -59.32 10.70
N GLN A 10 26.76 -59.04 11.49
CA GLN A 10 27.05 -59.70 12.76
C GLN A 10 26.56 -58.93 13.99
N MET A 11 26.01 -57.73 13.79
CA MET A 11 25.46 -56.88 14.85
C MET A 11 24.03 -57.25 15.16
N THR A 12 23.65 -57.14 16.43
CA THR A 12 22.23 -57.17 16.81
C THR A 12 21.50 -55.94 16.24
N ALA A 13 20.19 -55.97 16.11
CA ALA A 13 19.43 -54.87 15.64
C ALA A 13 19.57 -53.64 16.55
N GLN A 14 19.71 -53.82 17.87
CA GLN A 14 19.99 -52.72 18.82
C GLN A 14 21.37 -52.10 18.57
N GLU A 15 22.42 -52.91 18.37
CA GLU A 15 23.76 -52.42 18.04
C GLU A 15 23.75 -51.62 16.70
N ARG A 16 22.94 -52.04 15.72
CA ARG A 16 22.75 -51.34 14.45
C ARG A 16 22.00 -50.02 14.62
N LEU A 17 20.99 -49.97 15.53
CA LEU A 17 20.27 -48.73 15.89
C LEU A 17 21.22 -47.73 16.55
N ASP A 18 21.96 -48.15 17.58
CA ASP A 18 22.88 -47.28 18.31
C ASP A 18 24.00 -46.74 17.39
N LEU A 19 24.50 -47.58 16.48
CA LEU A 19 25.48 -47.19 15.46
C LEU A 19 24.88 -46.20 14.46
N GLY A 20 23.63 -46.42 14.01
CA GLY A 20 22.93 -45.51 13.11
C GLY A 20 22.70 -44.15 13.73
N ILE A 21 22.28 -44.10 14.99
CA ILE A 21 22.12 -42.84 15.76
C ILE A 21 23.48 -42.12 15.94
N SER A 22 24.55 -42.88 16.24
CA SER A 22 25.91 -42.31 16.32
C SER A 22 26.34 -41.68 15.00
N TYR A 23 26.08 -42.32 13.86
CA TYR A 23 26.38 -41.76 12.53
C TYR A 23 25.56 -40.54 12.21
N LEU A 24 24.28 -40.45 12.64
CA LEU A 24 23.48 -39.25 12.55
C LEU A 24 24.11 -38.07 13.31
N GLY A 25 24.56 -38.33 14.58
CA GLY A 25 25.24 -37.30 15.37
C GLY A 25 26.58 -36.84 14.79
N GLU A 26 27.22 -37.67 13.94
CA GLU A 26 28.44 -37.33 13.20
C GLU A 26 28.15 -36.75 11.80
N SER A 27 26.89 -36.52 11.43
CA SER A 27 26.46 -36.09 10.09
C SER A 27 26.90 -37.01 8.94
N ARG A 28 27.07 -38.30 9.23
CA ARG A 28 27.49 -39.37 8.28
C ARG A 28 26.26 -40.09 7.75
N PHE A 29 25.41 -39.37 7.02
CA PHE A 29 24.05 -39.81 6.64
C PHE A 29 24.03 -41.12 5.84
N ASP A 30 24.93 -41.29 4.85
CA ASP A 30 24.98 -42.53 4.07
C ASP A 30 25.23 -43.79 4.96
N LYS A 31 26.08 -43.64 5.98
CA LYS A 31 26.36 -44.76 6.91
C LYS A 31 25.18 -44.97 7.87
N ALA A 32 24.53 -43.89 8.30
CA ALA A 32 23.31 -43.97 9.10
C ALA A 32 22.22 -44.71 8.33
N ILE A 33 21.96 -44.32 7.07
CA ILE A 33 20.99 -44.98 6.18
C ILE A 33 21.30 -46.45 6.07
N LYS A 34 22.56 -46.85 5.80
CA LYS A 34 22.93 -48.23 5.66
C LYS A 34 22.72 -49.07 6.94
N ALA A 35 23.01 -48.49 8.11
CA ALA A 35 22.81 -49.17 9.39
C ALA A 35 21.32 -49.30 9.73
N LEU A 36 20.55 -48.21 9.65
CA LEU A 36 19.16 -48.14 10.06
C LEU A 36 18.23 -48.91 9.11
N SER A 37 18.45 -48.81 7.79
CA SER A 37 17.65 -49.54 6.77
C SER A 37 17.82 -51.07 6.86
N SER A 38 18.89 -51.58 7.53
CA SER A 38 19.09 -53.00 7.74
C SER A 38 18.19 -53.59 8.84
N ILE A 39 17.47 -52.77 9.62
CA ILE A 39 16.64 -53.22 10.75
C ILE A 39 15.24 -53.54 10.25
N ARG A 40 14.79 -54.78 10.39
CA ARG A 40 13.46 -55.22 9.98
C ARG A 40 12.49 -55.30 11.15
N ARG A 41 11.19 -55.05 10.89
CA ARG A 41 10.14 -55.04 11.93
C ARG A 41 10.04 -56.37 12.69
N GLU A 42 10.28 -57.49 12.02
CA GLU A 42 10.15 -58.83 12.58
C GLU A 42 11.33 -59.20 13.51
N GLU A 43 12.44 -58.47 13.46
CA GLU A 43 13.68 -58.77 14.21
C GLU A 43 13.73 -58.07 15.57
N VAL A 44 12.85 -57.09 15.82
CA VAL A 44 12.94 -56.21 16.99
C VAL A 44 11.56 -55.93 17.60
N ASN A 45 11.55 -55.41 18.82
CA ASN A 45 10.33 -54.89 19.40
C ASN A 45 9.82 -53.65 18.62
N PRO A 46 8.54 -53.29 18.72
CA PRO A 46 7.94 -52.17 17.98
C PRO A 46 8.62 -50.82 18.23
N GLU A 47 9.04 -50.53 19.46
CA GLU A 47 9.72 -49.28 19.85
C GLU A 47 11.09 -49.13 19.16
N THR A 48 11.92 -50.20 19.18
CA THR A 48 13.23 -50.22 18.50
C THR A 48 13.07 -50.03 16.99
N TYR A 49 12.04 -50.62 16.37
CA TYR A 49 11.73 -50.41 14.96
C TYR A 49 11.31 -48.95 14.67
N ALA A 50 10.44 -48.41 15.51
CA ALA A 50 10.01 -47.03 15.38
C ALA A 50 11.18 -46.03 15.48
N GLY A 51 12.11 -46.26 16.45
CA GLY A 51 13.32 -45.46 16.59
C GLY A 51 14.25 -45.57 15.36
N ALA A 52 14.40 -46.78 14.79
CA ALA A 52 15.16 -46.97 13.57
C ALA A 52 14.55 -46.23 12.36
N GLN A 53 13.22 -46.30 12.18
CA GLN A 53 12.54 -45.61 11.11
C GLN A 53 12.56 -44.09 11.31
N LEU A 54 12.44 -43.58 12.56
CA LEU A 54 12.58 -42.16 12.85
C LEU A 54 13.97 -41.64 12.45
N GLY A 55 15.03 -42.32 12.89
CA GLY A 55 16.40 -41.96 12.54
C GLY A 55 16.70 -42.11 11.04
N LEU A 56 16.16 -43.13 10.39
CA LEU A 56 16.27 -43.33 8.94
C LEU A 56 15.62 -42.18 8.15
N GLY A 57 14.43 -41.73 8.54
CA GLY A 57 13.78 -40.62 7.93
C GLY A 57 14.55 -39.30 8.10
N VAL A 58 15.15 -39.07 9.27
CA VAL A 58 16.05 -37.92 9.49
C VAL A 58 17.28 -38.01 8.57
N ALA A 59 17.93 -39.18 8.47
CA ALA A 59 19.07 -39.33 7.58
C ALA A 59 18.75 -39.05 6.12
N TYR A 60 17.61 -39.52 5.63
CA TYR A 60 17.14 -39.23 4.26
C TYR A 60 16.81 -37.75 4.06
N ALA A 61 16.16 -37.10 5.03
CA ALA A 61 15.81 -35.69 4.93
C ALA A 61 17.06 -34.80 4.84
N GLU A 62 18.06 -35.06 5.67
CA GLU A 62 19.36 -34.37 5.67
C GLU A 62 20.19 -34.64 4.40
N SER A 63 20.00 -35.80 3.77
CA SER A 63 20.59 -36.13 2.46
C SER A 63 19.81 -35.53 1.26
N GLY A 64 18.73 -34.81 1.51
CA GLY A 64 17.87 -34.23 0.45
C GLY A 64 16.90 -35.24 -0.18
N GLU A 65 16.80 -36.46 0.32
CA GLU A 65 15.97 -37.56 -0.19
C GLU A 65 14.57 -37.54 0.46
N LEU A 66 13.84 -36.43 0.30
CA LEU A 66 12.60 -36.17 1.03
C LEU A 66 11.49 -37.24 0.84
N LYS A 67 11.45 -37.90 -0.32
CA LYS A 67 10.46 -38.97 -0.57
C LYS A 67 10.72 -40.18 0.31
N GLN A 68 11.99 -40.61 0.43
CA GLN A 68 12.40 -41.72 1.28
C GLN A 68 12.23 -41.38 2.77
N ALA A 69 12.48 -40.10 3.15
CA ALA A 69 12.21 -39.65 4.51
C ALA A 69 10.72 -39.80 4.88
N ILE A 70 9.81 -39.33 4.01
CA ILE A 70 8.37 -39.50 4.19
C ILE A 70 7.99 -41.00 4.31
N GLU A 71 8.54 -41.86 3.47
CA GLU A 71 8.25 -43.28 3.51
C GLU A 71 8.71 -43.91 4.86
N ALA A 72 9.92 -43.59 5.32
CA ALA A 72 10.45 -44.08 6.59
C ALA A 72 9.56 -43.63 7.77
N TRP A 73 9.22 -42.35 7.88
CA TRP A 73 8.37 -41.86 8.95
C TRP A 73 6.95 -42.43 8.88
N SER A 74 6.39 -42.67 7.68
CA SER A 74 5.05 -43.26 7.48
C SER A 74 4.99 -44.74 7.93
N ASN A 75 6.11 -45.43 8.05
CA ASN A 75 6.17 -46.80 8.55
C ASN A 75 5.97 -46.89 10.07
N ILE A 76 6.05 -45.78 10.81
CA ILE A 76 5.89 -45.75 12.26
C ILE A 76 4.41 -45.73 12.61
N ARG A 77 3.97 -46.67 13.42
CA ARG A 77 2.57 -46.75 13.88
C ARG A 77 2.46 -46.21 15.30
N ARG A 78 1.32 -45.64 15.63
CA ARG A 78 1.01 -45.17 17.00
C ARG A 78 1.14 -46.30 18.04
N SER A 79 0.83 -47.54 17.67
CA SER A 79 0.97 -48.73 18.52
C SER A 79 2.40 -49.14 18.77
N ASP A 80 3.38 -48.66 18.01
CA ASP A 80 4.78 -49.01 18.19
C ASP A 80 5.38 -48.28 19.40
N ASP A 81 5.23 -46.96 19.41
CA ASP A 81 5.44 -46.02 20.51
C ASP A 81 4.76 -44.70 20.21
N SER A 82 3.95 -44.22 21.13
CA SER A 82 3.14 -43.00 20.89
C SER A 82 3.96 -41.71 20.79
N LYS A 83 5.10 -41.63 21.53
CA LYS A 83 5.97 -40.45 21.50
C LYS A 83 6.80 -40.40 20.22
N ILE A 84 7.38 -41.57 19.82
CA ILE A 84 8.10 -41.65 18.54
C ILE A 84 7.16 -41.41 17.36
N TYR A 85 5.92 -41.92 17.43
CA TYR A 85 4.90 -41.62 16.45
C TYR A 85 4.60 -40.13 16.35
N ALA A 86 4.42 -39.45 17.47
CA ALA A 86 4.17 -38.01 17.47
C ALA A 86 5.33 -37.20 16.84
N GLN A 87 6.57 -37.55 17.14
CA GLN A 87 7.74 -36.96 16.50
C GLN A 87 7.77 -37.20 14.99
N ALA A 88 7.47 -38.46 14.58
CA ALA A 88 7.38 -38.78 13.15
C ALA A 88 6.26 -37.98 12.43
N GLN A 89 5.13 -37.82 13.06
CA GLN A 89 4.02 -37.02 12.50
C GLN A 89 4.39 -35.54 12.38
N LEU A 90 5.14 -34.98 13.33
CA LEU A 90 5.69 -33.62 13.25
C LEU A 90 6.61 -33.48 12.02
N ASN A 91 7.55 -34.43 11.86
CA ASN A 91 8.48 -34.44 10.73
C ASN A 91 7.74 -34.62 9.38
N LEU A 92 6.73 -35.50 9.34
CA LEU A 92 5.85 -35.67 8.16
C LEU A 92 5.10 -34.39 7.82
N GLY A 93 4.55 -33.71 8.82
CA GLY A 93 3.88 -32.43 8.65
C GLY A 93 4.77 -31.39 8.00
N ALA A 94 6.00 -31.25 8.52
CA ALA A 94 7.01 -30.34 7.95
C ALA A 94 7.42 -30.73 6.52
N ALA A 95 7.62 -32.02 6.25
CA ALA A 95 7.99 -32.54 4.93
C ALA A 95 6.88 -32.33 3.89
N TYR A 96 5.62 -32.55 4.28
CA TYR A 96 4.48 -32.30 3.41
C TYR A 96 4.28 -30.81 3.15
N ALA A 97 4.42 -29.95 4.16
CA ALA A 97 4.36 -28.50 3.99
C ALA A 97 5.42 -28.01 2.98
N LYS A 98 6.68 -28.46 3.14
CA LYS A 98 7.78 -28.14 2.21
C LYS A 98 7.53 -28.66 0.78
N SER A 99 6.75 -29.73 0.64
CA SER A 99 6.36 -30.29 -0.66
C SER A 99 5.08 -29.68 -1.25
N GLY A 100 4.50 -28.66 -0.62
CA GLY A 100 3.25 -28.03 -1.04
C GLY A 100 1.98 -28.90 -0.81
N LYS A 101 2.08 -30.02 -0.09
CA LYS A 101 1.00 -30.95 0.17
C LYS A 101 0.28 -30.60 1.47
N ARG A 102 -0.46 -29.49 1.45
CA ARG A 102 -1.04 -28.86 2.64
C ARG A 102 -2.01 -29.76 3.40
N GLU A 103 -2.90 -30.48 2.71
CA GLU A 103 -3.89 -31.37 3.34
C GLU A 103 -3.22 -32.53 4.09
N GLN A 104 -2.18 -33.13 3.51
CA GLN A 104 -1.41 -34.19 4.15
C GLN A 104 -0.61 -33.66 5.37
N SER A 105 -0.12 -32.43 5.29
CA SER A 105 0.53 -31.77 6.41
C SER A 105 -0.45 -31.55 7.57
N ILE A 106 -1.66 -31.04 7.30
CA ILE A 106 -2.70 -30.85 8.32
C ILE A 106 -3.07 -32.22 8.94
N GLU A 107 -3.26 -33.26 8.14
CA GLU A 107 -3.60 -34.61 8.64
C GLU A 107 -2.50 -35.12 9.60
N ALA A 108 -1.25 -35.03 9.20
CA ALA A 108 -0.12 -35.47 10.03
C ALA A 108 -0.07 -34.70 11.36
N LEU A 109 -0.05 -33.35 11.31
CA LEU A 109 0.06 -32.53 12.51
C LEU A 109 -1.16 -32.66 13.42
N SER A 110 -2.39 -32.75 12.87
CA SER A 110 -3.62 -32.92 13.65
C SER A 110 -3.72 -34.30 14.30
N SER A 111 -2.94 -35.29 13.85
CA SER A 111 -2.90 -36.62 14.45
C SER A 111 -2.14 -36.65 15.78
N ILE A 112 -1.38 -35.59 16.12
CA ILE A 112 -0.58 -35.52 17.35
C ILE A 112 -1.48 -35.12 18.52
N ARG A 113 -1.59 -35.99 19.52
CA ARG A 113 -2.42 -35.77 20.69
C ARG A 113 -1.57 -35.25 21.84
N ARG A 114 -2.10 -34.28 22.61
CA ARG A 114 -1.42 -33.65 23.73
C ARG A 114 -0.94 -34.63 24.80
N GLU A 115 -1.77 -35.63 25.11
CA GLU A 115 -1.52 -36.64 26.13
C GLU A 115 -0.50 -37.73 25.71
N GLU A 116 -0.21 -37.86 24.41
CA GLU A 116 0.63 -38.88 23.85
C GLU A 116 2.02 -38.36 23.43
N ALA A 117 2.14 -37.05 23.21
CA ALA A 117 3.35 -36.41 22.73
C ALA A 117 4.11 -35.72 23.87
N ALA A 118 5.41 -35.50 23.67
CA ALA A 118 6.12 -34.53 24.49
C ALA A 118 5.50 -33.13 24.30
N PRO A 119 5.41 -32.31 25.38
CA PRO A 119 4.76 -31.00 25.29
C PRO A 119 5.29 -30.13 24.16
N GLU A 120 6.62 -30.13 23.92
CA GLU A 120 7.30 -29.36 22.88
C GLU A 120 6.86 -29.79 21.47
N ILE A 121 6.68 -31.13 21.27
CA ILE A 121 6.22 -31.69 19.99
C ILE A 121 4.81 -31.27 19.68
N TYR A 122 3.93 -31.32 20.69
CA TYR A 122 2.54 -30.89 20.56
C TYR A 122 2.45 -29.39 20.21
N THR A 123 3.22 -28.54 20.91
CA THR A 123 3.19 -27.09 20.70
C THR A 123 3.74 -26.70 19.34
N GLN A 124 4.83 -27.35 18.88
CA GLN A 124 5.35 -27.17 17.52
C GLN A 124 4.34 -27.61 16.44
N ALA A 125 3.61 -28.70 16.68
CA ALA A 125 2.56 -29.15 15.76
C ALA A 125 1.41 -28.13 15.69
N GLN A 126 0.97 -27.56 16.82
CA GLN A 126 -0.05 -26.52 16.85
C GLN A 126 0.43 -25.22 16.18
N LEU A 127 1.71 -24.85 16.37
CA LEU A 127 2.29 -23.70 15.68
C LEU A 127 2.24 -23.90 14.15
N GLY A 128 2.71 -25.08 13.68
CA GLY A 128 2.68 -25.44 12.26
C GLY A 128 1.26 -25.48 11.67
N LEU A 129 0.28 -26.03 12.39
CA LEU A 129 -1.14 -26.04 11.97
C LEU A 129 -1.68 -24.63 11.79
N GLY A 130 -1.43 -23.74 12.74
CA GLY A 130 -1.85 -22.36 12.67
C GLY A 130 -1.28 -21.62 11.46
N LEU A 131 0.00 -21.81 11.16
CA LEU A 131 0.65 -21.23 9.98
C LEU A 131 0.01 -21.73 8.67
N ILE A 132 -0.27 -23.04 8.57
CA ILE A 132 -0.90 -23.62 7.37
C ILE A 132 -2.33 -23.11 7.20
N TYR A 133 -3.11 -23.01 8.29
CA TYR A 133 -4.48 -22.49 8.23
C TYR A 133 -4.52 -21.00 7.86
N ARG A 134 -3.59 -20.19 8.35
CA ARG A 134 -3.44 -18.79 7.93
C ARG A 134 -3.15 -18.70 6.42
N ASP A 135 -2.22 -19.49 5.92
CA ASP A 135 -1.88 -19.53 4.48
C ASP A 135 -3.04 -20.04 3.59
N GLN A 136 -4.06 -20.67 4.18
CA GLN A 136 -5.31 -21.08 3.51
C GLN A 136 -6.45 -20.09 3.70
N ASP A 137 -6.21 -18.91 4.28
CA ASP A 137 -7.24 -17.91 4.62
C ASP A 137 -8.35 -18.46 5.53
N LYS A 138 -7.94 -19.25 6.55
CA LYS A 138 -8.80 -19.86 7.55
C LYS A 138 -8.47 -19.34 8.96
N PRO A 139 -8.79 -18.09 9.25
CA PRO A 139 -8.32 -17.42 10.48
C PRO A 139 -8.84 -18.06 11.75
N ASP A 140 -10.08 -18.53 11.78
CA ASP A 140 -10.65 -19.17 12.99
C ASP A 140 -9.91 -20.46 13.37
N GLN A 141 -9.53 -21.28 12.38
CA GLN A 141 -8.76 -22.50 12.63
C GLN A 141 -7.31 -22.19 13.04
N ALA A 142 -6.70 -21.15 12.48
CA ALA A 142 -5.39 -20.67 12.91
C ALA A 142 -5.43 -20.19 14.37
N ILE A 143 -6.42 -19.36 14.73
CA ILE A 143 -6.64 -18.88 16.10
C ILE A 143 -6.82 -20.07 17.07
N GLU A 144 -7.60 -21.09 16.72
CA GLU A 144 -7.79 -22.27 17.53
C GLU A 144 -6.49 -23.01 17.78
N ALA A 145 -5.69 -23.26 16.72
CA ALA A 145 -4.44 -23.98 16.82
C ALA A 145 -3.45 -23.22 17.73
N TRP A 146 -3.20 -21.93 17.49
CA TRP A 146 -2.27 -21.15 18.33
C TRP A 146 -2.76 -20.95 19.77
N SER A 147 -4.08 -20.87 19.98
CA SER A 147 -4.65 -20.79 21.34
C SER A 147 -4.44 -22.03 22.18
N ASN A 148 -4.16 -23.19 21.56
CA ASN A 148 -3.83 -24.43 22.25
C ASN A 148 -2.39 -24.47 22.81
N ILE A 149 -1.54 -23.49 22.47
CA ILE A 149 -0.14 -23.45 22.93
C ILE A 149 -0.09 -22.75 24.29
N ARG A 150 0.34 -23.48 25.32
CA ARG A 150 0.49 -22.98 26.69
C ARG A 150 1.94 -22.68 26.99
N ARG A 151 2.19 -21.62 27.78
CA ARG A 151 3.56 -21.20 28.12
C ARG A 151 4.35 -22.28 28.86
N GLU A 152 3.72 -23.05 29.71
CA GLU A 152 4.33 -24.12 30.49
C GLU A 152 4.68 -25.38 29.67
N GLU A 153 4.16 -25.50 28.45
CA GLU A 153 4.34 -26.65 27.56
C GLU A 153 5.27 -26.36 26.39
N ALA A 154 5.46 -25.08 26.05
CA ALA A 154 6.29 -24.64 24.93
C ALA A 154 7.63 -24.10 25.42
N ASP A 155 8.66 -24.23 24.59
CA ASP A 155 9.85 -23.42 24.75
C ASP A 155 9.49 -21.93 24.57
N PRO A 156 10.28 -20.98 25.14
CA PRO A 156 9.96 -19.56 25.12
C PRO A 156 9.78 -19.00 23.72
N GLU A 157 10.61 -19.39 22.75
CA GLU A 157 10.60 -18.94 21.36
C GLU A 157 9.31 -19.39 20.64
N THR A 158 8.96 -20.68 20.72
CA THR A 158 7.70 -21.23 20.16
C THR A 158 6.48 -20.54 20.76
N TYR A 159 6.49 -20.28 22.08
CA TYR A 159 5.38 -19.56 22.71
C TYR A 159 5.27 -18.11 22.21
N ALA A 160 6.38 -17.40 22.14
CA ALA A 160 6.42 -16.02 21.65
C ALA A 160 5.90 -15.92 20.21
N GLU A 161 6.36 -16.80 19.32
CA GLU A 161 5.92 -16.85 17.92
C GLU A 161 4.42 -17.16 17.82
N ALA A 162 3.92 -18.11 18.61
CA ALA A 162 2.50 -18.44 18.67
C ALA A 162 1.65 -17.24 19.12
N GLN A 163 2.07 -16.53 20.18
CA GLN A 163 1.34 -15.36 20.67
C GLN A 163 1.41 -14.20 19.67
N PHE A 164 2.53 -14.02 18.99
CA PHE A 164 2.64 -13.01 17.94
C PHE A 164 1.66 -13.28 16.78
N ASN A 165 1.70 -14.49 16.21
CA ASN A 165 0.82 -14.87 15.10
C ASN A 165 -0.67 -14.86 15.51
N LEU A 166 -1.01 -15.29 16.74
CA LEU A 166 -2.35 -15.23 17.27
C LEU A 166 -2.85 -13.78 17.40
N GLY A 167 -1.98 -12.86 17.82
CA GLY A 167 -2.30 -11.43 17.87
C GLY A 167 -2.55 -10.83 16.50
N VAL A 168 -1.75 -11.20 15.49
CA VAL A 168 -1.96 -10.79 14.09
C VAL A 168 -3.33 -11.28 13.60
N ALA A 169 -3.66 -12.55 13.81
CA ALA A 169 -4.95 -13.11 13.38
C ALA A 169 -6.14 -12.42 14.05
N TYR A 170 -6.02 -12.04 15.33
CA TYR A 170 -7.05 -11.25 16.01
C TYR A 170 -7.18 -9.84 15.42
N ALA A 171 -6.07 -9.19 15.11
CA ALA A 171 -6.08 -7.84 14.52
C ALA A 171 -6.73 -7.85 13.12
N GLU A 172 -6.37 -8.81 12.25
CA GLU A 172 -6.96 -9.01 10.93
C GLU A 172 -8.47 -9.35 11.01
N SER A 173 -8.90 -10.06 12.05
CA SER A 173 -10.31 -10.35 12.32
C SER A 173 -11.06 -9.17 12.99
N GLY A 174 -10.46 -8.00 13.13
CA GLY A 174 -11.05 -6.82 13.79
C GLY A 174 -11.16 -6.94 15.30
N LYS A 175 -10.63 -8.00 15.92
CA LYS A 175 -10.70 -8.28 17.37
C LYS A 175 -9.53 -7.60 18.10
N ARG A 176 -9.44 -6.28 18.00
CA ARG A 176 -8.28 -5.47 18.43
C ARG A 176 -7.89 -5.64 19.89
N GLU A 177 -8.87 -5.68 20.82
CA GLU A 177 -8.61 -5.89 22.25
C GLU A 177 -7.96 -7.24 22.55
N GLN A 178 -8.35 -8.28 21.78
CA GLN A 178 -7.76 -9.60 21.92
C GLN A 178 -6.34 -9.63 21.39
N ALA A 179 -6.07 -8.91 20.27
CA ALA A 179 -4.72 -8.75 19.74
C ALA A 179 -3.79 -8.09 20.78
N ILE A 180 -4.19 -6.97 21.36
CA ILE A 180 -3.44 -6.27 22.43
C ILE A 180 -3.15 -7.20 23.60
N LYS A 181 -4.18 -7.89 24.12
CA LYS A 181 -4.01 -8.83 25.22
C LYS A 181 -3.06 -9.97 24.90
N THR A 182 -3.02 -10.38 23.64
CA THR A 182 -2.20 -11.50 23.19
C THR A 182 -0.75 -11.07 23.03
N TRP A 183 -0.47 -9.99 22.29
CA TRP A 183 0.88 -9.47 22.13
C TRP A 183 1.54 -9.05 23.44
N SER A 184 0.75 -8.56 24.42
CA SER A 184 1.26 -8.20 25.77
C SER A 184 1.83 -9.38 26.56
N LYS A 185 1.59 -10.63 26.14
CA LYS A 185 2.15 -11.83 26.78
C LYS A 185 3.56 -12.15 26.30
N VAL A 186 4.00 -11.62 25.16
CA VAL A 186 5.34 -11.83 24.62
C VAL A 186 6.35 -11.06 25.46
N ARG A 187 7.40 -11.73 25.92
CA ARG A 187 8.44 -11.11 26.75
C ARG A 187 9.73 -11.00 25.95
N HIS A 188 10.54 -10.01 26.30
CA HIS A 188 11.84 -9.80 25.65
C HIS A 188 12.79 -10.99 25.82
N GLU A 189 12.75 -11.65 26.97
CA GLU A 189 13.56 -12.84 27.26
C GLU A 189 13.13 -14.09 26.47
N ASP A 190 11.91 -14.14 25.91
CA ASP A 190 11.42 -15.28 25.13
C ASP A 190 12.10 -15.30 23.75
N ASP A 191 12.06 -14.21 23.04
CA ASP A 191 12.74 -13.93 21.78
C ASP A 191 12.74 -12.40 21.56
N PRO A 192 13.91 -11.74 21.54
CA PRO A 192 14.00 -10.29 21.37
C PRO A 192 13.37 -9.77 20.06
N LYS A 193 13.53 -10.51 18.96
CA LYS A 193 12.98 -10.13 17.66
C LYS A 193 11.45 -10.26 17.61
N VAL A 194 10.91 -11.37 18.11
CA VAL A 194 9.45 -11.58 18.18
C VAL A 194 8.84 -10.60 19.17
N TYR A 195 9.53 -10.27 20.28
CA TYR A 195 9.12 -9.21 21.18
C TYR A 195 9.02 -7.85 20.47
N ALA A 196 10.05 -7.49 19.69
CA ALA A 196 10.04 -6.24 18.91
C ALA A 196 8.85 -6.18 17.92
N LEU A 197 8.56 -7.29 17.23
CA LEU A 197 7.38 -7.40 16.35
C LEU A 197 6.07 -7.25 17.14
N ALA A 198 5.96 -7.88 18.30
CA ALA A 198 4.77 -7.76 19.16
C ALA A 198 4.59 -6.33 19.68
N GLN A 199 5.69 -5.66 20.09
CA GLN A 199 5.64 -4.24 20.49
C GLN A 199 5.26 -3.34 19.32
N LEU A 200 5.73 -3.62 18.11
CA LEU A 200 5.34 -2.86 16.92
C LEU A 200 3.82 -2.98 16.70
N GLY A 201 3.28 -4.21 16.74
CA GLY A 201 1.84 -4.47 16.61
C GLY A 201 1.00 -3.83 17.71
N LEU A 202 1.46 -3.91 18.97
CA LEU A 202 0.81 -3.26 20.10
C LEU A 202 0.70 -1.75 19.91
N GLY A 203 1.78 -1.09 19.51
CA GLY A 203 1.79 0.34 19.27
C GLY A 203 0.82 0.75 18.17
N VAL A 204 0.77 0.00 17.06
CA VAL A 204 -0.21 0.22 16.00
C VAL A 204 -1.64 0.07 16.51
N ALA A 205 -1.91 -0.97 17.33
CA ALA A 205 -3.24 -1.20 17.88
C ALA A 205 -3.68 -0.09 18.84
N TYR A 206 -2.79 0.39 19.72
CA TYR A 206 -3.07 1.52 20.60
C TYR A 206 -3.31 2.82 19.82
N HIS A 207 -2.47 3.10 18.83
CA HIS A 207 -2.68 4.27 17.97
C HIS A 207 -4.05 4.24 17.27
N ALA A 208 -4.46 3.08 16.77
CA ALA A 208 -5.75 2.90 16.12
C ALA A 208 -6.96 2.95 17.10
N GLN A 209 -6.72 2.86 18.41
CA GLN A 209 -7.71 3.09 19.48
C GLN A 209 -7.79 4.55 19.92
N GLY A 210 -6.93 5.42 19.38
CA GLY A 210 -6.83 6.81 19.82
C GLY A 210 -6.05 6.98 21.14
N GLU A 211 -5.11 6.07 21.43
CA GLU A 211 -4.25 6.07 22.62
C GLU A 211 -2.78 6.33 22.23
N PRO A 212 -2.46 7.53 21.70
CA PRO A 212 -1.14 7.82 21.14
C PRO A 212 0.00 7.75 22.17
N GLU A 213 -0.24 8.09 23.44
CA GLU A 213 0.78 8.02 24.50
C GLU A 213 1.19 6.56 24.77
N GLN A 214 0.24 5.63 24.75
CA GLN A 214 0.53 4.20 24.92
C GLN A 214 1.25 3.65 23.69
N ALA A 215 0.87 4.09 22.50
CA ALA A 215 1.56 3.73 21.25
C ALA A 215 3.03 4.17 21.29
N ILE A 216 3.30 5.44 21.62
CA ILE A 216 4.66 5.99 21.75
C ILE A 216 5.46 5.20 22.78
N LYS A 217 4.90 4.98 23.98
CA LYS A 217 5.57 4.19 25.03
C LYS A 217 5.92 2.78 24.55
N THR A 218 5.03 2.16 23.82
CA THR A 218 5.19 0.79 23.32
C THR A 218 6.28 0.71 22.28
N TRP A 219 6.27 1.57 21.25
CA TRP A 219 7.31 1.62 20.24
C TRP A 219 8.69 1.98 20.80
N SER A 220 8.75 2.82 21.85
CA SER A 220 10.00 3.17 22.53
C SER A 220 10.65 2.00 23.28
N ASN A 221 9.95 0.89 23.52
CA ASN A 221 10.53 -0.31 24.11
C ASN A 221 11.37 -1.13 23.10
N ILE A 222 11.24 -0.89 21.81
CA ILE A 222 11.94 -1.61 20.76
C ILE A 222 13.37 -1.09 20.68
N ARG A 223 14.34 -1.99 20.78
CA ARG A 223 15.76 -1.64 20.73
C ARG A 223 16.34 -1.99 19.36
N ARG A 224 17.32 -1.21 18.93
CA ARG A 224 18.08 -1.50 17.68
C ARG A 224 18.76 -2.88 17.71
N SER A 225 19.19 -3.33 18.91
CA SER A 225 19.79 -4.65 19.12
C SER A 225 18.83 -5.83 18.93
N ASP A 226 17.53 -5.61 19.01
CA ASP A 226 16.53 -6.66 18.87
C ASP A 226 16.35 -7.04 17.38
N ASP A 227 16.17 -6.05 16.53
CA ASP A 227 16.24 -6.12 15.07
C ASP A 227 16.29 -4.70 14.51
N SER A 228 17.32 -4.37 13.70
CA SER A 228 17.51 -3.00 13.19
C SER A 228 16.40 -2.53 12.26
N LYS A 229 15.77 -3.43 11.49
CA LYS A 229 14.67 -3.08 10.58
C LYS A 229 13.39 -2.79 11.35
N ILE A 230 13.04 -3.64 12.33
CA ILE A 230 11.87 -3.44 13.19
C ILE A 230 12.03 -2.15 14.02
N TYR A 231 13.26 -1.90 14.51
CA TYR A 231 13.59 -0.65 15.19
C TYR A 231 13.34 0.56 14.30
N ALA A 232 13.84 0.55 13.08
CA ALA A 232 13.67 1.67 12.15
C ALA A 232 12.20 1.95 11.84
N GLU A 233 11.38 0.90 11.75
CA GLU A 233 9.96 1.04 11.56
C GLU A 233 9.25 1.61 12.80
N ALA A 234 9.65 1.16 13.97
CA ALA A 234 9.19 1.78 15.21
C ALA A 234 9.56 3.27 15.27
N GLN A 235 10.77 3.65 14.81
CA GLN A 235 11.18 5.06 14.72
C GLN A 235 10.34 5.84 13.69
N LEU A 236 9.95 5.24 12.55
CA LEU A 236 9.01 5.87 11.61
C LEU A 236 7.67 6.18 12.28
N ASN A 237 7.12 5.21 12.99
CA ASN A 237 5.85 5.35 13.68
C ASN A 237 5.92 6.34 14.86
N LEU A 238 7.01 6.30 15.63
CA LEU A 238 7.29 7.27 16.70
C LEU A 238 7.33 8.70 16.15
N GLY A 239 8.09 8.93 15.10
CA GLY A 239 8.18 10.23 14.48
C GLY A 239 6.83 10.74 13.97
N ALA A 240 6.02 9.87 13.37
CA ALA A 240 4.67 10.22 12.93
C ALA A 240 3.73 10.54 14.11
N ALA A 241 3.82 9.79 15.21
CA ALA A 241 3.02 10.04 16.41
C ALA A 241 3.41 11.36 17.10
N TYR A 242 4.70 11.65 17.23
CA TYR A 242 5.19 12.93 17.74
C TYR A 242 4.80 14.09 16.84
N HIS A 243 4.87 13.90 15.52
CA HIS A 243 4.42 14.91 14.58
C HIS A 243 2.92 15.23 14.75
N ALA A 244 2.08 14.21 14.94
CA ALA A 244 0.64 14.39 15.17
C ALA A 244 0.35 15.14 16.51
N GLN A 245 1.28 15.11 17.47
CA GLN A 245 1.22 15.87 18.73
C GLN A 245 1.89 17.24 18.63
N GLU A 246 2.34 17.65 17.43
CA GLU A 246 3.08 18.88 17.17
C GLU A 246 4.45 18.95 17.90
N ASP A 247 4.98 17.80 18.36
CA ASP A 247 6.31 17.69 18.94
C ASP A 247 7.36 17.44 17.85
N TRP A 248 7.66 18.51 17.14
CA TRP A 248 8.56 18.48 15.97
C TRP A 248 9.98 18.02 16.29
N GLU A 249 10.48 18.32 17.49
CA GLU A 249 11.83 17.97 17.91
C GLU A 249 11.96 16.46 18.10
N GLN A 250 11.05 15.86 18.85
CA GLN A 250 11.02 14.42 19.02
C GLN A 250 10.73 13.67 17.70
N ALA A 251 9.89 14.25 16.83
CA ALA A 251 9.64 13.67 15.51
C ALA A 251 10.91 13.60 14.66
N ILE A 252 11.67 14.70 14.58
CA ILE A 252 12.95 14.76 13.85
C ILE A 252 13.97 13.80 14.48
N GLU A 253 14.07 13.75 15.81
CA GLU A 253 14.98 12.85 16.51
C GLU A 253 14.67 11.39 16.16
N ALA A 254 13.41 10.97 16.25
CA ALA A 254 12.98 9.62 15.93
C ALA A 254 13.36 9.23 14.49
N TRP A 255 13.01 10.06 13.49
CA TRP A 255 13.35 9.77 12.09
C TRP A 255 14.85 9.84 11.81
N SER A 256 15.61 10.68 12.53
CA SER A 256 17.08 10.76 12.39
C SER A 256 17.80 9.52 12.95
N ASN A 257 17.13 8.75 13.80
CA ASN A 257 17.64 7.48 14.29
C ASN A 257 17.56 6.35 13.24
N ILE A 258 17.01 6.59 12.05
CA ILE A 258 16.95 5.61 10.97
C ILE A 258 18.20 5.74 10.10
N HIS A 259 19.05 4.72 10.09
CA HIS A 259 20.29 4.73 9.32
C HIS A 259 20.12 4.02 7.98
N ARG A 260 20.73 4.61 6.94
CA ARG A 260 20.59 4.16 5.54
C ARG A 260 21.03 2.72 5.31
N GLU A 261 22.06 2.26 6.03
CA GLU A 261 22.66 0.93 5.90
C GLU A 261 21.85 -0.18 6.58
N GLU A 262 20.89 0.17 7.41
CA GLU A 262 20.13 -0.77 8.24
C GLU A 262 18.77 -1.12 7.65
N VAL A 263 18.31 -0.32 6.69
CA VAL A 263 16.97 -0.43 6.13
C VAL A 263 17.01 -0.41 4.60
N ASP A 264 15.89 -0.74 3.97
CA ASP A 264 15.73 -0.54 2.55
C ASP A 264 15.74 0.96 2.19
N PRO A 265 16.11 1.31 0.95
CA PRO A 265 16.24 2.70 0.53
C PRO A 265 14.95 3.52 0.65
N GLU A 266 13.79 2.90 0.51
CA GLU A 266 12.49 3.57 0.61
C GLU A 266 12.18 3.98 2.04
N THR A 267 12.37 3.09 3.02
CA THR A 267 12.18 3.38 4.45
C THR A 267 13.06 4.55 4.89
N TYR A 268 14.33 4.58 4.47
CA TYR A 268 15.21 5.71 4.74
C TYR A 268 14.73 7.00 4.07
N ALA A 269 14.33 6.92 2.79
CA ALA A 269 13.85 8.07 2.05
C ALA A 269 12.56 8.67 2.67
N ARG A 270 11.65 7.83 3.16
CA ARG A 270 10.43 8.28 3.89
C ARG A 270 10.78 9.06 5.15
N ALA A 271 11.74 8.59 5.94
CA ALA A 271 12.21 9.30 7.12
C ALA A 271 12.79 10.68 6.76
N GLN A 272 13.66 10.72 5.77
CA GLN A 272 14.29 11.97 5.29
C GLN A 272 13.26 12.93 4.67
N PHE A 273 12.28 12.41 3.97
CA PHE A 273 11.16 13.20 3.45
C PHE A 273 10.38 13.88 4.58
N ASN A 274 10.03 13.14 5.62
CA ASN A 274 9.30 13.66 6.77
C ASN A 274 10.10 14.75 7.52
N ILE A 275 11.40 14.54 7.72
CA ILE A 275 12.31 15.56 8.28
C ILE A 275 12.30 16.81 7.40
N GLY A 276 12.47 16.63 6.09
CA GLY A 276 12.45 17.73 5.11
C GLY A 276 11.15 18.52 5.16
N LYS A 277 10.01 17.84 5.29
CA LYS A 277 8.69 18.47 5.38
C LYS A 277 8.56 19.36 6.62
N ILE A 278 9.00 18.89 7.80
CA ILE A 278 8.98 19.73 9.02
C ILE A 278 9.85 20.98 8.83
N TYR A 279 11.06 20.84 8.28
CA TYR A 279 11.93 22.01 8.06
C TYR A 279 11.33 22.97 7.02
N GLU A 280 10.71 22.45 5.97
CA GLU A 280 10.02 23.27 4.97
C GLU A 280 8.85 24.04 5.58
N ASP A 281 8.01 23.40 6.38
CA ASP A 281 6.88 24.03 7.07
C ASP A 281 7.31 25.12 8.06
N LYS A 282 8.47 24.93 8.71
CA LYS A 282 9.11 25.93 9.57
C LYS A 282 9.83 27.05 8.78
N GLY A 283 9.92 26.95 7.46
CA GLY A 283 10.63 27.92 6.61
C GLY A 283 12.15 27.73 6.59
N ASP A 284 12.71 26.68 7.20
CA ASP A 284 14.14 26.34 7.14
C ASP A 284 14.44 25.55 5.86
N LEU A 285 14.41 26.26 4.72
CA LEU A 285 14.53 25.64 3.41
C LEU A 285 15.91 25.02 3.14
N GLU A 286 16.96 25.44 3.83
CA GLU A 286 18.30 24.84 3.65
C GLU A 286 18.36 23.43 4.27
N ARG A 287 17.86 23.26 5.50
CA ARG A 287 17.76 21.92 6.12
C ARG A 287 16.73 21.05 5.40
N ALA A 288 15.63 21.64 4.94
CA ALA A 288 14.64 20.92 4.11
C ALA A 288 15.28 20.37 2.83
N LYS A 289 16.08 21.18 2.12
CA LYS A 289 16.80 20.76 0.92
C LYS A 289 17.77 19.61 1.20
N GLU A 290 18.52 19.69 2.30
CA GLU A 290 19.46 18.63 2.69
C GLU A 290 18.75 17.30 2.92
N ALA A 291 17.68 17.30 3.70
CA ALA A 291 16.88 16.12 3.96
C ALA A 291 16.24 15.55 2.68
N TYR A 292 15.61 16.39 1.86
CA TYR A 292 15.05 15.96 0.58
C TYR A 292 16.11 15.47 -0.42
N CYS A 293 17.34 15.98 -0.36
CA CYS A 293 18.45 15.48 -1.17
C CYS A 293 18.75 14.01 -0.86
N ASN A 294 18.65 13.60 0.40
CA ASN A 294 18.81 12.22 0.82
C ASN A 294 17.65 11.30 0.39
N ALA A 295 16.51 11.88 0.06
CA ALA A 295 15.30 11.17 -0.37
C ALA A 295 14.97 11.34 -1.87
N GLN A 296 15.83 12.02 -2.65
CA GLN A 296 15.49 12.48 -4.01
C GLN A 296 15.15 11.37 -5.01
N ASP A 297 15.63 10.15 -4.80
CA ASP A 297 15.37 9.01 -5.67
C ASP A 297 13.90 8.54 -5.61
N PHE A 298 13.20 8.91 -4.53
CA PHE A 298 11.79 8.60 -4.30
C PHE A 298 10.91 9.87 -4.32
N PHE A 299 11.45 10.99 -3.84
CA PHE A 299 10.70 12.24 -3.63
C PHE A 299 11.34 13.41 -4.41
N TYR A 300 11.61 13.19 -5.70
CA TYR A 300 12.27 14.17 -6.57
C TYR A 300 11.55 15.51 -6.65
N TYR A 301 10.21 15.51 -6.66
CA TYR A 301 9.43 16.74 -6.72
C TYR A 301 9.75 17.69 -5.55
N ASN A 302 9.77 17.17 -4.32
CA ASN A 302 10.02 17.98 -3.13
C ASN A 302 11.44 18.53 -3.12
N TYR A 303 12.44 17.70 -3.40
CA TYR A 303 13.84 18.15 -3.57
C TYR A 303 13.97 19.23 -4.64
N GLY A 304 13.42 18.96 -5.81
CA GLY A 304 13.50 19.86 -6.97
C GLY A 304 12.82 21.21 -6.73
N ARG A 305 11.70 21.20 -5.98
CA ARG A 305 10.94 22.38 -5.58
C ARG A 305 11.77 23.27 -4.65
N VAL A 306 12.20 22.74 -3.52
CA VAL A 306 12.96 23.51 -2.52
C VAL A 306 14.29 24.00 -3.09
N LYS A 307 15.01 23.17 -3.85
CA LYS A 307 16.23 23.58 -4.54
C LYS A 307 16.01 24.79 -5.43
N ARG A 308 14.97 24.82 -6.26
CA ARG A 308 14.69 25.93 -7.16
C ARG A 308 14.27 27.20 -6.43
N ILE A 309 13.51 27.08 -5.33
CA ILE A 309 13.16 28.23 -4.48
C ILE A 309 14.44 28.88 -3.94
N LEU A 310 15.38 28.08 -3.40
CA LEU A 310 16.63 28.58 -2.82
C LEU A 310 17.60 29.19 -3.86
N GLU A 311 17.48 28.81 -5.12
CA GLU A 311 18.25 29.41 -6.21
C GLU A 311 17.74 30.79 -6.63
N CYS A 312 16.58 31.21 -6.13
CA CYS A 312 15.96 32.51 -6.41
C CYS A 312 16.53 33.62 -5.49
N PRO A 313 16.38 34.91 -5.89
CA PRO A 313 16.77 36.03 -5.03
C PRO A 313 16.04 36.01 -3.68
N PRO A 314 16.73 36.31 -2.55
CA PRO A 314 16.14 36.18 -1.19
C PRO A 314 14.81 36.92 -1.00
N LYS A 315 14.62 38.04 -1.69
CA LYS A 315 13.40 38.87 -1.57
C LYS A 315 12.13 38.24 -2.12
N VAL A 316 12.21 37.14 -2.87
CA VAL A 316 11.05 36.43 -3.45
C VAL A 316 10.85 35.05 -2.85
N ILE A 317 11.81 34.53 -2.06
CA ILE A 317 11.78 33.17 -1.48
C ILE A 317 10.51 32.96 -0.66
N GLU A 318 10.16 33.88 0.24
CA GLU A 318 8.97 33.80 1.08
C GLU A 318 7.69 33.61 0.23
N LYS A 319 7.52 34.40 -0.82
CA LYS A 319 6.34 34.27 -1.70
C LYS A 319 6.32 32.97 -2.51
N LEU A 320 7.48 32.50 -2.94
CA LEU A 320 7.57 31.20 -3.61
C LEU A 320 7.23 30.05 -2.65
N HIS A 321 7.65 30.19 -1.40
CA HIS A 321 7.29 29.24 -0.35
C HIS A 321 5.79 29.26 -0.03
N ASP A 322 5.16 30.45 -0.01
CA ASP A 322 3.71 30.57 0.15
C ASP A 322 2.96 29.89 -1.00
N ILE A 323 3.44 30.04 -2.26
CA ILE A 323 2.86 29.31 -3.41
C ILE A 323 3.00 27.80 -3.19
N ALA A 324 4.16 27.31 -2.71
CA ALA A 324 4.38 25.91 -2.45
C ALA A 324 3.43 25.35 -1.38
N LYS A 325 3.24 26.07 -0.27
CA LYS A 325 2.28 25.70 0.79
C LYS A 325 0.85 25.65 0.26
N ASN A 326 0.41 26.67 -0.47
CA ASN A 326 -0.94 26.65 -1.07
C ASN A 326 -1.10 25.47 -2.04
N THR A 327 -0.06 25.15 -2.81
CA THR A 327 -0.07 23.98 -3.71
C THR A 327 -0.27 22.68 -2.93
N ASP A 328 0.44 22.51 -1.81
CA ASP A 328 0.30 21.33 -0.95
C ASP A 328 -1.12 21.22 -0.36
N GLU A 329 -1.72 22.33 0.12
CA GLU A 329 -3.09 22.32 0.65
C GLU A 329 -4.13 21.96 -0.43
N ILE A 330 -3.95 22.49 -1.64
CA ILE A 330 -4.81 22.12 -2.77
C ILE A 330 -4.67 20.62 -3.09
N LEU A 331 -3.46 20.11 -3.20
CA LEU A 331 -3.23 18.69 -3.46
C LEU A 331 -3.87 17.80 -2.39
N LYS A 332 -3.80 18.20 -1.11
CA LYS A 332 -4.49 17.52 -0.01
C LYS A 332 -6.00 17.50 -0.22
N SER A 333 -6.59 18.62 -0.62
CA SER A 333 -8.03 18.72 -0.88
C SER A 333 -8.45 17.91 -2.12
N LEU A 334 -7.55 17.71 -3.09
CA LEU A 334 -7.84 16.93 -4.29
C LEU A 334 -7.75 15.41 -4.08
N GLN A 335 -7.28 14.91 -2.94
CA GLN A 335 -7.28 13.48 -2.66
C GLN A 335 -8.70 12.91 -2.63
N ILE A 336 -8.86 11.67 -3.04
CA ILE A 336 -10.14 10.96 -2.96
C ILE A 336 -10.63 10.82 -1.51
N ILE A 337 -11.92 10.57 -1.34
CA ILE A 337 -12.54 10.32 -0.04
C ILE A 337 -12.74 8.82 0.11
N PRO A 338 -11.88 8.09 0.85
CA PRO A 338 -11.85 6.61 0.84
C PRO A 338 -13.17 5.95 1.23
N ASP A 339 -13.93 6.57 2.14
CA ASP A 339 -15.21 6.02 2.63
C ASP A 339 -16.31 6.03 1.56
N PHE A 340 -16.24 6.96 0.60
CA PHE A 340 -17.26 7.13 -0.43
C PHE A 340 -16.74 6.88 -1.85
N GLU A 341 -15.44 6.91 -2.06
CA GLU A 341 -14.77 6.81 -3.36
C GLU A 341 -13.78 5.65 -3.40
N SER A 342 -14.11 4.56 -2.70
CA SER A 342 -13.26 3.38 -2.56
C SER A 342 -13.03 2.60 -3.87
N ARG A 343 -13.68 3.00 -4.96
CA ARG A 343 -13.63 2.33 -6.26
C ARG A 343 -13.58 3.36 -7.38
N VAL A 344 -12.64 3.16 -8.31
CA VAL A 344 -12.50 3.98 -9.52
C VAL A 344 -12.27 3.07 -10.72
N ALA A 345 -12.65 3.54 -11.90
CA ALA A 345 -12.56 2.76 -13.12
C ALA A 345 -11.44 3.25 -14.04
N HIS A 346 -10.75 2.33 -14.68
CA HIS A 346 -9.85 2.59 -15.80
C HIS A 346 -10.43 1.98 -17.06
N TYR A 347 -10.60 2.79 -18.11
CA TYR A 347 -11.15 2.34 -19.40
C TYR A 347 -10.02 1.97 -20.34
N SER A 348 -10.16 0.80 -20.96
CA SER A 348 -9.20 0.33 -21.95
C SER A 348 -9.85 -0.56 -23.01
N ARG A 349 -9.05 -0.97 -24.00
CA ARG A 349 -9.44 -2.04 -24.93
C ARG A 349 -9.43 -3.38 -24.21
N ALA A 350 -10.25 -4.32 -24.65
CA ALA A 350 -10.25 -5.68 -24.09
C ALA A 350 -8.87 -6.35 -24.22
N SER A 351 -8.19 -6.20 -25.34
CA SER A 351 -6.84 -6.71 -25.57
C SER A 351 -5.81 -6.13 -24.59
N THR A 352 -5.91 -4.83 -24.29
CA THR A 352 -5.06 -4.19 -23.29
C THR A 352 -5.33 -4.72 -21.88
N ALA A 353 -6.60 -4.92 -21.51
CA ALA A 353 -6.97 -5.48 -20.21
C ALA A 353 -6.40 -6.90 -20.02
N PHE A 354 -6.44 -7.74 -21.04
CA PHE A 354 -5.79 -9.07 -21.00
C PHE A 354 -4.29 -8.97 -20.78
N THR A 355 -3.62 -8.04 -21.45
CA THR A 355 -2.19 -7.78 -21.24
C THR A 355 -1.91 -7.32 -19.83
N LEU A 356 -2.75 -6.46 -19.26
CA LEU A 356 -2.60 -5.95 -17.89
C LEU A 356 -2.79 -7.05 -16.82
N PHE A 357 -3.58 -8.07 -17.10
CA PHE A 357 -3.76 -9.17 -16.14
C PHE A 357 -2.58 -10.15 -16.12
N GLY A 358 -1.78 -10.19 -17.21
CA GLY A 358 -0.67 -11.12 -17.30
C GLY A 358 -1.10 -12.58 -17.33
N ASP A 359 -0.19 -13.47 -16.98
CA ASP A 359 -0.47 -14.88 -16.72
C ASP A 359 -0.14 -15.20 -15.25
N ASP A 360 -0.57 -16.38 -14.76
CA ASP A 360 -0.38 -16.81 -13.36
C ASP A 360 1.10 -16.85 -12.93
N LYS A 361 2.04 -16.90 -13.89
CA LYS A 361 3.49 -16.96 -13.61
C LYS A 361 4.16 -15.59 -13.71
N ASN A 362 3.58 -14.68 -14.50
CA ASN A 362 4.11 -13.34 -14.73
C ASN A 362 2.97 -12.32 -14.71
N PRO A 363 2.52 -11.87 -13.53
CA PRO A 363 1.55 -10.78 -13.43
C PRO A 363 2.14 -9.53 -14.10
N SER A 364 1.33 -8.84 -14.90
CA SER A 364 1.76 -7.59 -15.53
C SER A 364 1.62 -6.43 -14.56
N ASN A 365 2.62 -5.55 -14.54
CA ASN A 365 2.56 -4.31 -13.79
C ASN A 365 1.73 -3.27 -14.54
N PHE A 366 1.04 -2.44 -13.78
CA PHE A 366 0.33 -1.29 -14.33
C PHE A 366 1.34 -0.24 -14.82
N ARG A 367 1.01 0.51 -15.88
CA ARG A 367 1.92 1.48 -16.49
C ARG A 367 1.36 2.88 -16.46
N LEU A 368 2.17 3.83 -16.04
CA LEU A 368 1.89 5.24 -16.22
C LEU A 368 2.61 5.72 -17.48
N SER A 369 1.88 6.36 -18.37
CA SER A 369 2.42 6.91 -19.63
C SER A 369 2.83 8.36 -19.45
N THR A 370 3.71 8.85 -20.32
CA THR A 370 4.04 10.28 -20.34
C THR A 370 2.78 11.11 -20.60
N ILE A 371 2.68 12.25 -19.93
CA ILE A 371 1.56 13.18 -20.13
C ILE A 371 1.38 13.61 -21.58
N ARG A 372 2.45 13.63 -22.37
CA ARG A 372 2.40 13.94 -23.81
C ARG A 372 1.69 12.87 -24.65
N GLY A 373 1.45 11.69 -24.09
CA GLY A 373 0.70 10.59 -24.72
C GLY A 373 -0.79 10.61 -24.44
N VAL A 374 -1.29 11.57 -23.67
CA VAL A 374 -2.72 11.73 -23.35
C VAL A 374 -3.46 12.35 -24.54
N ASN A 375 -4.73 11.99 -24.73
CA ASN A 375 -5.51 12.38 -25.91
C ASN A 375 -5.93 13.87 -25.96
N ASP A 376 -5.76 14.61 -24.88
CA ASP A 376 -6.14 16.01 -24.79
C ASP A 376 -4.96 16.93 -25.21
N PRO A 377 -5.03 17.65 -26.33
CA PRO A 377 -3.97 18.56 -26.77
C PRO A 377 -3.83 19.80 -25.87
N THR A 378 -4.84 20.11 -25.05
CA THR A 378 -4.82 21.23 -24.08
C THR A 378 -4.31 20.82 -22.71
N GLU A 379 -3.91 19.55 -22.56
CA GLU A 379 -3.42 19.00 -21.30
C GLU A 379 -2.25 19.81 -20.74
N GLY A 380 -2.44 20.29 -19.52
CA GLY A 380 -1.44 21.12 -18.83
C GLY A 380 -1.40 22.59 -19.28
N LEU A 381 -2.30 23.04 -20.15
CA LEU A 381 -2.36 24.41 -20.63
C LEU A 381 -3.47 25.25 -19.99
N VAL A 382 -4.54 24.61 -19.54
CA VAL A 382 -5.77 25.27 -19.08
C VAL A 382 -5.52 26.26 -17.93
N LEU A 383 -4.75 25.85 -16.93
CA LEU A 383 -4.41 26.71 -15.79
C LEU A 383 -3.54 27.91 -16.21
N ARG A 384 -2.63 27.69 -17.17
CA ARG A 384 -1.85 28.78 -17.77
C ARG A 384 -2.74 29.77 -18.49
N ASP A 385 -3.62 29.27 -19.36
CA ASP A 385 -4.52 30.11 -20.17
C ASP A 385 -5.44 30.96 -19.27
N TYR A 386 -5.90 30.40 -18.15
CA TYR A 386 -6.62 31.14 -17.12
C TYR A 386 -5.80 32.30 -16.54
N TRP A 387 -4.54 32.05 -16.16
CA TRP A 387 -3.69 33.11 -15.60
C TRP A 387 -3.25 34.12 -16.64
N GLU A 388 -3.05 33.74 -17.92
CA GLU A 388 -2.79 34.69 -19.00
C GLU A 388 -3.93 35.69 -19.15
N GLN A 389 -5.15 35.26 -19.00
CA GLN A 389 -6.32 36.17 -19.00
C GLN A 389 -6.37 37.08 -17.77
N GLN A 390 -5.81 36.66 -16.65
CA GLN A 390 -5.62 37.50 -15.47
C GLN A 390 -4.43 38.50 -15.61
N GLY A 391 -3.77 38.56 -16.77
CA GLY A 391 -2.64 39.46 -17.03
C GLY A 391 -1.27 38.87 -16.64
N ILE A 392 -1.22 37.60 -16.35
CA ILE A 392 0.03 36.88 -15.98
C ILE A 392 0.61 36.22 -17.25
N SER A 393 1.27 37.00 -18.09
CA SER A 393 1.64 36.62 -19.47
C SER A 393 3.08 36.08 -19.62
N GLU A 394 3.55 35.21 -18.77
CA GLU A 394 4.90 34.66 -18.93
C GLU A 394 4.86 33.19 -19.38
N THR A 395 5.27 32.91 -20.63
CA THR A 395 5.34 31.57 -21.22
C THR A 395 6.38 30.70 -20.51
N ILE A 396 5.96 29.53 -20.16
CA ILE A 396 6.67 28.67 -19.24
C ILE A 396 6.83 27.25 -19.79
N HIS A 397 8.06 26.84 -20.16
CA HIS A 397 8.40 25.46 -20.51
C HIS A 397 9.42 24.87 -19.52
N THR A 398 9.16 23.69 -18.97
CA THR A 398 10.13 22.93 -18.19
C THR A 398 10.83 21.94 -19.11
N ASN A 399 12.17 21.97 -19.14
CA ASN A 399 12.93 21.10 -20.03
C ASN A 399 13.52 19.86 -19.36
N ASP A 400 13.55 19.81 -18.01
CA ASP A 400 14.34 18.82 -17.26
C ASP A 400 13.51 17.76 -16.53
N THR A 401 12.17 17.89 -16.53
CA THR A 401 11.27 17.00 -15.82
C THR A 401 10.44 16.15 -16.74
N ALA A 402 10.27 14.88 -16.38
CA ALA A 402 9.33 13.95 -16.97
C ALA A 402 8.15 13.75 -16.01
N THR A 403 6.94 13.84 -16.53
CA THR A 403 5.71 13.56 -15.78
C THR A 403 4.99 12.40 -16.43
N PHE A 404 4.69 11.39 -15.63
CA PHE A 404 3.94 10.21 -16.01
C PHE A 404 2.61 10.21 -15.26
N VAL A 405 1.55 9.86 -15.96
CA VAL A 405 0.19 9.84 -15.41
C VAL A 405 -0.55 8.58 -15.83
N SER A 406 -1.52 8.20 -15.02
CA SER A 406 -2.59 7.31 -15.43
C SER A 406 -3.92 7.83 -14.92
N CYS A 407 -4.93 7.71 -15.79
CA CYS A 407 -6.25 8.29 -15.64
C CYS A 407 -7.24 7.23 -15.19
N PHE A 408 -8.02 7.60 -14.19
CA PHE A 408 -9.15 6.83 -13.65
C PHE A 408 -10.38 7.72 -13.64
N THR A 409 -11.56 7.17 -13.40
CA THR A 409 -12.81 7.92 -13.34
C THR A 409 -13.74 7.36 -12.27
N PHE A 410 -14.57 8.21 -11.71
CA PHE A 410 -15.67 7.80 -10.84
C PHE A 410 -16.85 7.17 -11.61
N ASN A 411 -16.89 7.28 -12.94
CA ASN A 411 -17.91 6.72 -13.80
C ASN A 411 -17.56 5.30 -14.25
N HIS A 412 -18.11 4.29 -13.59
CA HIS A 412 -17.76 2.89 -13.85
C HIS A 412 -18.40 2.30 -15.11
N ASP A 413 -19.53 2.86 -15.57
CA ASP A 413 -20.28 2.40 -16.75
C ASP A 413 -20.73 3.62 -17.58
N SER A 414 -19.76 4.28 -18.26
CA SER A 414 -20.00 5.48 -19.07
C SER A 414 -19.95 5.16 -20.56
N LEU A 415 -21.01 5.54 -21.26
CA LEU A 415 -21.11 5.42 -22.73
C LEU A 415 -19.97 6.19 -23.44
N ASN A 416 -19.71 7.42 -23.00
CA ASN A 416 -18.68 8.28 -23.61
C ASN A 416 -17.28 7.71 -23.41
N GLN A 417 -16.98 7.21 -22.21
CA GLN A 417 -15.70 6.59 -21.91
C GLN A 417 -15.46 5.33 -22.76
N PHE A 418 -16.46 4.47 -22.93
CA PHE A 418 -16.34 3.30 -23.82
C PHE A 418 -16.11 3.70 -25.29
N ARG A 419 -16.70 4.82 -25.74
CA ARG A 419 -16.48 5.33 -27.10
C ARG A 419 -15.08 5.93 -27.29
N LEU A 420 -14.57 6.62 -26.30
CA LEU A 420 -13.26 7.29 -26.37
C LEU A 420 -12.11 6.27 -26.27
N TYR A 421 -12.17 5.39 -25.28
CA TYR A 421 -11.05 4.53 -24.92
C TYR A 421 -11.18 3.07 -25.36
N GLY A 422 -12.36 2.66 -25.83
CA GLY A 422 -12.67 1.29 -26.21
C GLY A 422 -12.70 1.03 -27.71
N LYS A 423 -11.99 1.78 -28.54
CA LYS A 423 -11.93 1.53 -29.99
C LYS A 423 -10.93 0.46 -30.32
N GLU A 424 -11.38 -0.63 -30.95
CA GLU A 424 -10.54 -1.70 -31.44
C GLU A 424 -10.97 -2.04 -32.90
N ASP A 425 -10.01 -2.14 -33.81
CA ASP A 425 -10.22 -2.43 -35.25
C ASP A 425 -11.24 -1.49 -35.96
N GLY A 426 -11.26 -0.22 -35.55
CA GLY A 426 -12.20 0.76 -36.10
C GLY A 426 -13.63 0.66 -35.60
N ARG A 427 -13.93 -0.28 -34.69
CA ARG A 427 -15.25 -0.44 -34.06
C ARG A 427 -15.32 0.35 -32.75
N GLU A 428 -16.38 1.10 -32.58
CA GLU A 428 -16.71 1.76 -31.31
C GLU A 428 -17.33 0.75 -30.33
N ALA A 429 -17.23 1.06 -29.03
CA ALA A 429 -17.85 0.26 -27.98
C ALA A 429 -17.36 -1.18 -27.85
N THR A 430 -16.06 -1.40 -28.08
CA THR A 430 -15.38 -2.68 -27.83
C THR A 430 -14.51 -2.64 -26.56
N GLY A 431 -14.66 -1.63 -25.75
CA GLY A 431 -13.86 -1.40 -24.55
C GLY A 431 -14.36 -2.11 -23.31
N VAL A 432 -13.50 -2.08 -22.31
CA VAL A 432 -13.75 -2.58 -20.96
C VAL A 432 -13.48 -1.49 -19.93
N SER A 433 -14.23 -1.52 -18.83
CA SER A 433 -14.01 -0.68 -17.65
C SER A 433 -13.55 -1.58 -16.52
N LEU A 434 -12.31 -1.41 -16.10
CA LEU A 434 -11.68 -2.12 -14.99
C LEU A 434 -11.90 -1.31 -13.73
N VAL A 435 -12.70 -1.80 -12.80
CA VAL A 435 -12.97 -1.11 -11.53
C VAL A 435 -12.00 -1.58 -10.47
N PHE A 436 -11.14 -0.69 -10.05
CA PHE A 436 -10.09 -0.94 -9.06
C PHE A 436 -10.61 -0.68 -7.64
N LYS A 437 -10.11 -1.48 -6.70
CA LYS A 437 -10.27 -1.28 -5.26
C LYS A 437 -9.29 -0.19 -4.77
N LYS A 438 -9.61 0.45 -3.64
CA LYS A 438 -8.77 1.49 -3.04
C LYS A 438 -7.36 1.01 -2.67
N GLU A 439 -7.20 -0.27 -2.33
CA GLU A 439 -5.94 -0.88 -1.92
C GLU A 439 -4.88 -0.90 -3.03
N PHE A 440 -5.29 -0.65 -4.29
CA PHE A 440 -4.37 -0.43 -5.41
C PHE A 440 -3.60 0.89 -5.30
N PHE A 441 -4.17 1.87 -4.63
CA PHE A 441 -3.59 3.19 -4.46
C PHE A 441 -2.97 3.34 -3.07
N SER A 442 -2.14 4.35 -2.87
CA SER A 442 -1.63 4.67 -1.54
C SER A 442 -2.74 5.26 -0.66
N ASP A 443 -2.91 4.70 0.54
CA ASP A 443 -3.71 5.32 1.61
C ASP A 443 -2.88 6.36 2.38
N GLN A 444 -1.58 6.41 2.11
CA GLN A 444 -0.62 7.29 2.78
C GLN A 444 -0.43 8.56 1.97
N PRO A 445 -0.22 9.69 2.61
CA PRO A 445 0.29 10.87 1.94
C PRO A 445 1.61 10.50 1.26
N ASP A 446 1.67 10.75 -0.03
CA ASP A 446 2.78 10.27 -0.85
C ASP A 446 3.74 11.40 -1.26
N THR A 447 4.45 11.11 -2.35
CA THR A 447 5.52 11.86 -2.99
C THR A 447 5.26 13.35 -3.26
N LEU A 448 4.05 13.88 -3.06
CA LEU A 448 3.72 15.26 -3.44
C LEU A 448 3.59 16.23 -2.27
N GLY A 449 3.72 15.82 -1.02
CA GLY A 449 3.80 16.82 0.03
C GLY A 449 3.29 16.45 1.42
N PHE A 450 3.06 15.16 1.72
CA PHE A 450 2.49 14.77 3.01
C PHE A 450 3.40 13.84 3.80
N ILE A 451 3.33 13.96 5.11
CA ILE A 451 3.99 13.06 6.05
C ILE A 451 3.17 11.78 6.14
N ALA A 452 3.82 10.65 5.89
CA ALA A 452 3.20 9.35 6.08
C ALA A 452 2.87 9.12 7.56
N GLY A 453 1.63 8.75 7.85
CA GLY A 453 1.21 8.34 9.17
C GLY A 453 1.85 7.02 9.63
N PRO A 454 1.58 6.57 10.88
CA PRO A 454 2.05 5.27 11.35
C PRO A 454 1.60 4.14 10.44
N SER A 455 2.52 3.23 10.11
CA SER A 455 2.19 2.04 9.32
C SER A 455 1.22 1.15 10.08
N THR A 456 0.11 0.78 9.47
CA THR A 456 -0.89 -0.14 10.03
C THR A 456 -0.76 -1.55 9.45
N ASP A 457 0.11 -1.75 8.47
CA ASP A 457 0.25 -3.03 7.77
C ASP A 457 1.32 -3.91 8.44
N LEU A 458 0.84 -4.87 9.24
CA LEU A 458 1.67 -5.89 9.87
C LEU A 458 1.73 -7.19 9.04
N SER A 459 0.83 -7.36 8.07
CA SER A 459 0.67 -8.60 7.31
C SER A 459 1.77 -8.81 6.29
N SER A 460 2.27 -7.73 5.66
CA SER A 460 3.32 -7.81 4.63
C SER A 460 4.69 -8.27 5.16
N LYS A 461 4.92 -8.23 6.47
CA LYS A 461 6.23 -8.52 7.09
C LYS A 461 6.45 -9.97 7.46
N SER A 462 5.39 -10.74 7.65
CA SER A 462 5.50 -12.18 7.86
C SER A 462 5.96 -12.93 6.59
N GLU A 463 5.81 -12.34 5.41
CA GLU A 463 6.24 -12.93 4.14
C GLU A 463 7.72 -12.68 3.81
N GLN A 464 8.32 -11.57 4.28
CA GLN A 464 9.74 -11.28 4.02
C GLN A 464 10.71 -12.22 4.75
N ASN A 465 10.27 -12.93 5.79
CA ASN A 465 11.09 -13.93 6.46
C ASN A 465 11.18 -15.28 5.73
N LYS A 466 10.33 -15.53 4.69
CA LYS A 466 10.39 -16.77 3.90
C LYS A 466 11.37 -16.74 2.72
N SER A 467 11.90 -15.57 2.32
CA SER A 467 12.72 -15.43 1.11
C SER A 467 14.23 -15.52 1.31
N ASN A 468 14.75 -15.70 2.52
CA ASN A 468 16.19 -15.69 2.77
C ASN A 468 16.89 -17.04 2.62
N GLU A 469 16.20 -18.14 2.26
CA GLU A 469 16.83 -19.47 2.15
C GLU A 469 17.04 -20.00 0.72
N THR A 470 16.67 -19.29 -0.33
CA THR A 470 17.00 -19.71 -1.69
C THR A 470 17.78 -18.62 -2.41
N GLY A 471 19.12 -18.75 -2.36
CA GLY A 471 20.01 -17.90 -3.15
C GLY A 471 19.77 -18.07 -4.65
N LYS A 472 18.97 -17.18 -5.23
CA LYS A 472 18.97 -16.83 -6.66
C LYS A 472 18.47 -15.38 -6.80
N THR A 473 19.37 -14.50 -7.17
CA THR A 473 19.25 -13.26 -7.95
C THR A 473 17.81 -12.81 -8.32
N GLU A 474 17.01 -12.33 -7.38
CA GLU A 474 15.81 -11.50 -7.60
C GLU A 474 16.06 -10.00 -7.37
N GLY A 475 17.30 -9.64 -7.05
CA GLY A 475 17.66 -8.28 -6.62
C GLY A 475 17.63 -7.20 -7.70
N ASP A 476 17.63 -7.54 -8.98
CA ASP A 476 17.77 -6.55 -10.07
C ASP A 476 16.44 -6.05 -10.65
N ASN A 477 15.33 -6.80 -10.51
CA ASN A 477 14.05 -6.38 -11.08
C ASN A 477 13.23 -5.42 -10.18
N LYS A 478 13.43 -5.41 -8.87
CA LYS A 478 12.70 -4.50 -7.95
C LYS A 478 13.13 -3.03 -8.04
N LYS A 479 14.29 -2.73 -8.61
CA LYS A 479 14.81 -1.35 -8.69
C LYS A 479 14.14 -0.47 -9.75
N GLN A 480 13.27 -1.02 -10.59
CA GLN A 480 12.67 -0.32 -11.74
C GLN A 480 11.20 0.04 -11.58
N LEU A 481 10.58 -0.28 -10.44
CA LEU A 481 9.16 0.00 -10.18
C LEU A 481 8.99 1.30 -9.39
N ILE A 482 7.86 1.99 -9.62
CA ILE A 482 7.42 3.07 -8.73
C ILE A 482 6.48 2.50 -7.67
N GLY A 483 6.57 3.01 -6.44
CA GLY A 483 5.69 2.64 -5.33
C GLY A 483 4.23 3.08 -5.53
N LYS A 484 3.36 2.68 -4.59
CA LYS A 484 1.96 3.12 -4.59
C LYS A 484 1.85 4.64 -4.58
N SER A 485 1.01 5.17 -5.44
CA SER A 485 0.77 6.61 -5.59
C SER A 485 -0.62 6.99 -5.14
N THR A 486 -0.74 8.19 -4.58
CA THR A 486 -2.02 8.77 -4.19
C THR A 486 -2.86 9.14 -5.42
N LEU A 487 -4.17 8.91 -5.31
CA LEU A 487 -5.12 9.24 -6.36
C LEU A 487 -5.74 10.62 -6.11
N TYR A 488 -5.57 11.52 -7.08
CA TYR A 488 -6.08 12.89 -7.03
C TYR A 488 -7.22 13.09 -8.02
N ARG A 489 -8.27 13.78 -7.62
CA ARG A 489 -9.36 14.23 -8.51
C ARG A 489 -8.90 15.39 -9.37
N CYS A 490 -9.46 15.52 -10.58
CA CYS A 490 -9.24 16.66 -11.46
C CYS A 490 -10.12 17.85 -11.07
N ILE A 491 -9.62 19.04 -11.37
CA ILE A 491 -10.37 20.32 -11.39
C ILE A 491 -10.75 20.58 -12.84
N TYR A 492 -12.01 20.86 -13.10
CA TYR A 492 -12.50 21.31 -14.41
C TYR A 492 -12.65 22.81 -14.39
N LEU A 493 -11.94 23.51 -15.25
CA LEU A 493 -11.86 24.97 -15.30
C LEU A 493 -12.21 25.47 -16.70
N ASP A 494 -13.07 26.45 -16.77
CA ASP A 494 -13.25 27.28 -17.93
C ASP A 494 -12.29 28.49 -17.84
N PRO A 495 -11.24 28.54 -18.65
CA PRO A 495 -10.27 29.62 -18.55
C PRO A 495 -10.86 30.99 -18.93
N GLU A 496 -11.94 31.04 -19.72
CA GLU A 496 -12.57 32.32 -20.16
C GLU A 496 -13.42 32.95 -19.08
N THR A 497 -14.21 32.15 -18.36
CA THR A 497 -15.15 32.64 -17.36
C THR A 497 -14.62 32.54 -15.94
N GLY A 498 -13.60 31.70 -15.72
CA GLY A 498 -13.11 31.33 -14.38
C GLY A 498 -14.05 30.38 -13.62
N TYR A 499 -15.14 29.90 -14.26
CA TYR A 499 -15.99 28.88 -13.66
C TYR A 499 -15.23 27.54 -13.52
N TRP A 500 -15.39 26.89 -12.38
CA TRP A 500 -14.70 25.62 -12.11
C TRP A 500 -15.54 24.68 -11.24
N THR A 501 -15.20 23.39 -11.28
CA THR A 501 -15.80 22.35 -10.44
C THR A 501 -14.83 21.19 -10.24
N LEU A 502 -15.06 20.35 -9.24
CA LEU A 502 -14.27 19.16 -8.97
C LEU A 502 -14.84 17.91 -9.66
N ALA A 503 -13.97 17.01 -10.05
CA ALA A 503 -14.38 15.64 -10.38
C ALA A 503 -15.02 14.98 -9.16
N GLN A 504 -16.20 14.36 -9.33
CA GLN A 504 -16.98 13.76 -8.26
C GLN A 504 -17.82 12.59 -8.77
N ARG A 505 -18.35 11.81 -7.86
CA ARG A 505 -19.27 10.71 -8.21
C ARG A 505 -20.60 11.26 -8.70
N ASP A 506 -21.14 10.65 -9.73
CA ASP A 506 -22.52 10.89 -10.17
C ASP A 506 -23.50 10.32 -9.16
N LYS A 507 -24.56 11.10 -8.85
CA LYS A 507 -25.58 10.74 -7.87
C LYS A 507 -26.28 9.42 -8.24
N SER A 508 -26.59 9.20 -9.51
CA SER A 508 -27.30 7.98 -9.95
C SER A 508 -26.44 6.74 -9.78
N THR A 509 -25.14 6.85 -10.07
CA THR A 509 -24.16 5.77 -9.88
C THR A 509 -23.97 5.46 -8.40
N PHE A 510 -23.89 6.51 -7.56
CA PHE A 510 -23.80 6.35 -6.10
C PHE A 510 -25.00 5.57 -5.55
N TYR A 511 -26.22 5.98 -5.91
CA TYR A 511 -27.44 5.30 -5.45
C TYR A 511 -27.56 3.88 -5.97
N ARG A 512 -27.08 3.56 -7.18
CA ARG A 512 -27.05 2.18 -7.68
C ARG A 512 -26.10 1.29 -6.87
N GLU A 513 -25.01 1.82 -6.38
CA GLU A 513 -24.05 1.05 -5.55
C GLU A 513 -24.55 0.84 -4.13
N HIS A 514 -25.31 1.79 -3.61
CA HIS A 514 -25.87 1.77 -2.25
C HIS A 514 -27.37 1.45 -2.19
N ASN A 515 -27.95 0.85 -3.24
CA ASN A 515 -29.39 0.59 -3.34
C ASN A 515 -29.94 -0.37 -2.29
N GLU A 516 -29.10 -1.24 -1.73
CA GLU A 516 -29.46 -2.19 -0.68
C GLU A 516 -29.34 -1.60 0.74
N GLU A 517 -28.85 -0.37 0.87
CA GLU A 517 -28.61 0.29 2.15
C GLU A 517 -29.78 1.19 2.52
N ALA A 518 -30.28 1.02 3.74
CA ALA A 518 -31.42 1.80 4.26
C ALA A 518 -31.16 3.31 4.34
N ASP A 519 -29.89 3.74 4.35
CA ASP A 519 -29.48 5.15 4.50
C ASP A 519 -28.63 5.67 3.32
N ALA A 520 -28.90 5.23 2.11
CA ALA A 520 -28.19 5.76 0.92
C ALA A 520 -28.28 7.29 0.76
N ARG A 521 -29.44 7.86 1.19
CA ARG A 521 -29.68 9.32 1.14
C ARG A 521 -28.78 10.07 2.14
N GLY A 522 -28.68 9.58 3.37
CA GLY A 522 -27.81 10.17 4.39
C GLY A 522 -26.33 10.06 4.02
N LYS A 523 -25.91 8.94 3.44
CA LYS A 523 -24.54 8.77 2.92
C LYS A 523 -24.22 9.74 1.79
N TRP A 524 -25.16 9.93 0.85
CA TRP A 524 -24.98 10.93 -0.19
C TRP A 524 -24.83 12.34 0.36
N GLY A 525 -25.64 12.72 1.37
CA GLY A 525 -25.54 14.03 2.03
C GLY A 525 -24.17 14.26 2.67
N LYS A 526 -23.62 13.22 3.34
CA LYS A 526 -22.27 13.30 3.92
C LYS A 526 -21.18 13.42 2.86
N TYR A 527 -21.29 12.66 1.78
CA TYR A 527 -20.36 12.73 0.66
C TYR A 527 -20.40 14.12 0.02
N TYR A 528 -21.58 14.65 -0.29
CA TYR A 528 -21.73 15.97 -0.91
C TYR A 528 -21.15 17.08 -0.04
N LYS A 529 -21.40 17.03 1.28
CA LYS A 529 -20.79 17.98 2.22
C LYS A 529 -19.25 17.90 2.21
N SER A 530 -18.69 16.70 2.12
CA SER A 530 -17.23 16.53 2.02
C SER A 530 -16.66 17.11 0.73
N ILE A 531 -17.37 17.03 -0.39
CA ILE A 531 -16.97 17.67 -1.65
C ILE A 531 -17.02 19.19 -1.53
N SER A 532 -18.09 19.75 -0.98
CA SER A 532 -18.21 21.21 -0.78
C SER A 532 -17.06 21.77 0.09
N THR A 533 -16.65 21.05 1.13
CA THR A 533 -15.49 21.45 1.93
C THR A 533 -14.20 21.49 1.09
N LYS A 534 -14.00 20.51 0.21
CA LYS A 534 -12.84 20.47 -0.69
C LYS A 534 -12.89 21.60 -1.74
N GLU A 535 -14.07 21.94 -2.22
CA GLU A 535 -14.28 23.09 -3.11
C GLU A 535 -13.92 24.40 -2.39
N ASP A 536 -14.35 24.61 -1.15
CA ASP A 536 -13.97 25.77 -0.34
C ASP A 536 -12.44 25.88 -0.16
N ASP A 537 -11.75 24.77 0.08
CA ASP A 537 -10.29 24.76 0.20
C ASP A 537 -9.61 25.15 -1.11
N VAL A 538 -10.03 24.58 -2.24
CA VAL A 538 -9.48 24.90 -3.57
C VAL A 538 -9.75 26.37 -3.91
N GLU A 539 -10.93 26.88 -3.63
CA GLU A 539 -11.27 28.29 -3.84
C GLU A 539 -10.35 29.21 -3.02
N THR A 540 -10.14 28.86 -1.74
CA THR A 540 -9.30 29.65 -0.83
C THR A 540 -7.85 29.71 -1.28
N HIS A 541 -7.28 28.58 -1.69
CA HIS A 541 -5.84 28.47 -1.95
C HIS A 541 -5.44 28.73 -3.41
N LEU A 542 -6.32 28.44 -4.38
CA LEU A 542 -6.00 28.57 -5.80
C LEU A 542 -6.57 29.86 -6.43
N PHE A 543 -7.89 30.10 -6.29
CA PHE A 543 -8.57 31.09 -7.11
C PHE A 543 -8.68 32.46 -6.47
N ASN A 544 -9.17 32.62 -5.32
CA ASN A 544 -9.42 33.87 -4.64
C ASN A 544 -10.93 34.10 -4.34
N LYS A 545 -11.33 33.86 -3.10
CA LYS A 545 -12.60 34.39 -2.62
C LYS A 545 -12.47 35.91 -2.51
N GLY A 546 -12.82 36.63 -3.55
CA GLY A 546 -13.01 38.08 -3.45
C GLY A 546 -14.07 38.39 -2.40
N ASN A 547 -13.81 39.40 -1.58
CA ASN A 547 -14.81 39.94 -0.65
C ASN A 547 -16.00 40.61 -1.43
N ASN A 548 -16.84 39.78 -1.99
CA ASN A 548 -18.16 40.22 -2.48
C ASN A 548 -19.21 39.43 -1.70
N GLU A 549 -19.50 39.92 -0.49
CA GLU A 549 -20.58 39.37 0.34
C GLU A 549 -21.99 39.67 -0.22
N GLU A 550 -22.14 40.22 -1.43
CA GLU A 550 -23.45 40.67 -1.92
C GLU A 550 -23.94 40.10 -3.27
N GLU A 551 -23.16 39.22 -4.00
CA GLU A 551 -23.63 38.76 -5.33
C GLU A 551 -23.71 37.25 -5.57
N ASP A 552 -23.31 36.40 -4.63
CA ASP A 552 -23.20 34.92 -4.88
C ASP A 552 -24.45 34.09 -4.59
N VAL A 553 -25.64 34.71 -4.52
CA VAL A 553 -26.90 33.94 -4.41
C VAL A 553 -27.35 33.37 -5.77
N GLU A 554 -26.83 33.88 -6.89
CA GLU A 554 -27.28 33.44 -8.22
C GLU A 554 -26.43 32.28 -8.82
N THR A 555 -25.16 32.13 -8.47
CA THR A 555 -24.32 31.06 -9.06
C THR A 555 -24.61 29.67 -8.51
N HIS A 556 -25.11 29.58 -7.29
CA HIS A 556 -25.60 28.30 -6.73
C HIS A 556 -27.00 27.90 -7.26
N LEU A 557 -27.72 28.80 -7.91
CA LEU A 557 -29.10 28.56 -8.40
C LEU A 557 -29.16 27.88 -9.78
N PHE A 558 -28.09 27.91 -10.58
CA PHE A 558 -28.10 27.27 -11.90
C PHE A 558 -27.91 25.74 -11.85
N ASN A 559 -27.45 25.19 -10.74
CA ASN A 559 -27.44 23.71 -10.52
C ASN A 559 -28.77 23.20 -9.90
N LYS A 560 -29.74 24.01 -9.64
CA LYS A 560 -31.12 23.61 -9.28
C LYS A 560 -32.02 23.53 -10.51
N GLY A 561 -31.66 22.76 -11.48
CA GLY A 561 -32.54 22.30 -12.52
C GLY A 561 -33.57 21.33 -11.96
N ASN A 562 -34.80 21.84 -11.71
CA ASN A 562 -36.03 21.05 -11.57
C ASN A 562 -36.07 19.90 -10.56
N ASN A 563 -36.37 20.22 -9.32
CA ASN A 563 -37.32 19.43 -8.54
C ASN A 563 -37.78 20.27 -7.34
N GLU A 564 -38.97 20.90 -7.49
CA GLU A 564 -39.78 21.36 -6.39
C GLU A 564 -40.26 20.13 -5.61
N GLU A 565 -39.70 19.89 -4.43
CA GLU A 565 -40.38 19.22 -3.33
C GLU A 565 -39.77 19.72 -2.02
N GLU A 566 -40.64 20.32 -1.24
CA GLU A 566 -40.58 21.00 0.03
C GLU A 566 -39.46 20.58 0.99
N ASP A 567 -38.58 21.54 1.36
CA ASP A 567 -37.74 21.52 2.54
C ASP A 567 -38.52 21.96 3.79
N VAL A 568 -39.04 21.02 4.51
CA VAL A 568 -39.50 21.20 5.90
C VAL A 568 -38.44 20.59 6.83
N GLU A 569 -37.36 21.32 7.08
CA GLU A 569 -36.48 21.06 8.27
C GLU A 569 -35.29 22.04 8.37
N THR A 570 -35.54 23.35 8.21
CA THR A 570 -34.52 24.37 8.50
C THR A 570 -34.94 25.32 9.66
N HIS A 571 -35.73 24.82 10.59
CA HIS A 571 -36.13 25.61 11.76
C HIS A 571 -35.83 24.94 13.10
N LEU A 572 -34.57 24.58 13.36
CA LEU A 572 -34.14 24.30 14.73
C LEU A 572 -32.61 24.23 14.76
N LEU A 573 -31.95 25.37 14.90
CA LEU A 573 -30.66 25.55 15.56
C LEU A 573 -30.15 26.98 15.33
N ASN A 574 -30.95 27.97 15.76
CA ASN A 574 -30.46 29.32 16.00
C ASN A 574 -30.98 29.79 17.37
N THR A 575 -30.29 29.37 18.43
CA THR A 575 -30.37 30.10 19.71
C THR A 575 -28.97 30.07 20.36
N GLY A 576 -28.36 31.23 20.44
CA GLY A 576 -27.54 31.66 21.56
C GLY A 576 -26.06 31.36 21.49
N ASN A 577 -25.22 32.30 21.08
CA ASN A 577 -24.51 33.13 22.04
C ASN A 577 -23.74 34.26 21.34
N ASN A 578 -24.19 35.48 21.54
CA ASN A 578 -23.37 36.65 21.40
C ASN A 578 -22.36 36.67 22.54
N ASP A 579 -21.10 36.57 22.23
CA ASP A 579 -20.03 37.16 23.04
C ASP A 579 -19.07 37.91 22.13
N ASN A 580 -19.23 39.25 22.19
CA ASN A 580 -18.30 40.23 21.68
C ASN A 580 -16.93 40.05 22.31
N ASN A 581 -15.93 39.65 21.56
CA ASN A 581 -14.55 40.06 21.75
C ASN A 581 -13.91 40.35 20.39
N SER A 582 -14.16 41.55 19.89
CA SER A 582 -13.38 42.19 18.85
C SER A 582 -12.00 42.56 19.42
N VAL A 583 -11.03 41.71 19.20
CA VAL A 583 -9.61 42.06 19.25
C VAL A 583 -9.00 41.68 17.89
N SER A 584 -8.76 42.74 17.11
CA SER A 584 -7.87 42.89 15.97
C SER A 584 -7.05 41.67 15.63
N ASN A 585 -7.48 40.88 14.62
CA ASN A 585 -6.68 39.93 13.90
C ASN A 585 -6.77 40.24 12.38
N GLU A 586 -6.25 41.44 12.00
CA GLU A 586 -6.18 41.84 10.58
C GLU A 586 -4.97 41.29 9.82
N ASN A 587 -4.20 40.37 10.39
CA ASN A 587 -2.89 40.06 9.83
C ASN A 587 -2.63 38.60 9.42
N ASN A 588 -3.64 37.77 9.13
CA ASN A 588 -3.34 36.48 8.50
C ASN A 588 -4.50 35.99 7.60
N LYS A 589 -4.91 36.77 6.59
CA LYS A 589 -5.70 36.20 5.48
C LYS A 589 -4.75 35.41 4.57
N ILE A 590 -4.97 34.11 4.45
CA ILE A 590 -4.30 33.26 3.48
C ILE A 590 -4.49 33.88 2.10
N LYS A 591 -3.38 34.16 1.39
CA LYS A 591 -3.42 34.68 0.03
C LYS A 591 -3.40 33.51 -0.94
N SER A 592 -4.38 33.43 -1.83
CA SER A 592 -4.42 32.38 -2.85
C SER A 592 -3.24 32.48 -3.83
N ILE A 593 -2.93 31.38 -4.53
CA ILE A 593 -1.91 31.36 -5.58
C ILE A 593 -2.15 32.46 -6.60
N SER A 594 -3.38 32.67 -7.05
CA SER A 594 -3.72 33.73 -8.01
C SER A 594 -3.38 35.13 -7.47
N GLN A 595 -3.66 35.41 -6.20
CA GLN A 595 -3.29 36.69 -5.56
C GLN A 595 -1.78 36.87 -5.45
N ILE A 596 -1.05 35.81 -5.07
CA ILE A 596 0.43 35.85 -4.94
C ILE A 596 1.05 36.10 -6.32
N LEU A 597 0.63 35.36 -7.35
CA LEU A 597 1.11 35.54 -8.73
C LEU A 597 0.82 36.96 -9.24
N ASN A 598 -0.37 37.46 -9.04
CA ASN A 598 -0.71 38.84 -9.38
C ASN A 598 0.21 39.83 -8.67
N SER A 599 0.48 39.66 -7.37
CA SER A 599 1.39 40.54 -6.64
C SER A 599 2.83 40.50 -7.19
N ILE A 600 3.29 39.34 -7.69
CA ILE A 600 4.63 39.17 -8.26
C ILE A 600 4.75 39.88 -9.61
N PHE A 601 3.78 39.70 -10.50
CA PHE A 601 3.89 40.10 -11.91
C PHE A 601 3.32 41.47 -12.23
N THR A 602 2.25 41.92 -11.54
CA THR A 602 1.54 43.17 -11.84
C THR A 602 2.01 44.37 -10.97
N ASP A 603 2.50 44.13 -9.75
CA ASP A 603 3.00 45.22 -8.90
C ASP A 603 4.34 45.71 -9.42
N LYS A 604 4.37 46.92 -10.00
CA LYS A 604 5.60 47.57 -10.52
C LYS A 604 6.71 47.76 -9.47
N ASN A 605 6.37 47.79 -8.18
CA ASN A 605 7.30 47.90 -7.08
C ASN A 605 7.85 46.56 -6.57
N HIS A 606 7.25 45.46 -7.03
CA HIS A 606 7.67 44.13 -6.60
C HIS A 606 9.15 43.85 -6.95
N PRO A 607 9.89 43.18 -6.09
CA PRO A 607 11.30 42.82 -6.33
C PRO A 607 11.56 42.15 -7.67
N TYR A 608 10.63 41.31 -8.17
CA TYR A 608 10.68 40.65 -9.49
C TYR A 608 10.97 41.64 -10.61
N ASN A 609 10.29 42.81 -10.62
CA ASN A 609 10.47 43.81 -11.67
C ASN A 609 11.86 44.46 -11.67
N LYS A 610 12.59 44.38 -10.55
CA LYS A 610 13.96 44.88 -10.39
C LYS A 610 15.02 43.78 -10.67
N CYS A 611 14.60 42.53 -10.89
CA CYS A 611 15.51 41.42 -11.18
C CYS A 611 16.04 41.50 -12.62
N ASN A 612 17.26 41.05 -12.83
CA ASN A 612 17.81 40.86 -14.16
C ASN A 612 17.15 39.67 -14.88
N LYS A 613 17.43 39.51 -16.18
CA LYS A 613 16.83 38.48 -17.02
C LYS A 613 17.07 37.07 -16.48
N TYR A 614 18.23 36.78 -15.97
CA TYR A 614 18.60 35.46 -15.43
C TYR A 614 17.83 35.16 -14.12
N GLU A 615 17.77 36.14 -13.20
CA GLU A 615 16.99 36.00 -11.96
C GLU A 615 15.51 35.81 -12.24
N LYS A 616 14.94 36.56 -13.18
CA LYS A 616 13.55 36.38 -13.62
C LYS A 616 13.30 34.97 -14.14
N GLN A 617 14.20 34.45 -14.97
CA GLN A 617 14.08 33.09 -15.47
C GLN A 617 14.07 32.05 -14.33
N LYS A 618 14.94 32.18 -13.32
CA LYS A 618 14.96 31.29 -12.16
C LYS A 618 13.66 31.35 -11.37
N ILE A 619 13.12 32.52 -11.15
CA ILE A 619 11.84 32.70 -10.44
C ILE A 619 10.71 31.99 -11.22
N LEU A 620 10.67 32.17 -12.52
CA LEU A 620 9.69 31.49 -13.37
C LEU A 620 9.86 29.97 -13.36
N GLU A 621 11.07 29.45 -13.43
CA GLU A 621 11.35 28.02 -13.32
C GLU A 621 10.91 27.45 -11.97
N ALA A 622 11.10 28.19 -10.87
CA ALA A 622 10.64 27.80 -9.55
C ALA A 622 9.10 27.73 -9.47
N ILE A 623 8.40 28.81 -9.90
CA ILE A 623 6.93 28.86 -9.92
C ILE A 623 6.37 27.69 -10.74
N ARG A 624 6.93 27.44 -11.91
CA ARG A 624 6.51 26.35 -12.79
C ARG A 624 6.61 25.00 -12.13
N PHE A 625 7.76 24.76 -11.51
CA PHE A 625 8.02 23.47 -10.87
C PHE A 625 7.12 23.26 -9.66
N ILE A 626 6.86 24.32 -8.87
CA ILE A 626 5.93 24.28 -7.75
C ILE A 626 4.53 23.90 -8.23
N LEU A 627 4.07 24.51 -9.31
CA LEU A 627 2.70 24.35 -9.85
C LEU A 627 2.54 23.12 -10.78
N LEU A 628 3.62 22.39 -11.03
CA LEU A 628 3.62 21.27 -11.98
C LEU A 628 2.54 20.20 -11.70
N PRO A 629 2.29 19.75 -10.45
CA PRO A 629 1.21 18.82 -10.19
C PRO A 629 -0.17 19.39 -10.56
N LEU A 630 -0.45 20.64 -10.17
CA LEU A 630 -1.72 21.29 -10.46
C LEU A 630 -1.93 21.48 -11.96
N GLN A 631 -0.87 21.77 -12.70
CA GLN A 631 -0.93 21.91 -14.15
C GLN A 631 -1.55 20.67 -14.84
N TYR A 632 -1.30 19.49 -14.31
CA TYR A 632 -1.83 18.24 -14.86
C TYR A 632 -3.07 17.71 -14.14
N LEU A 633 -3.56 18.40 -13.12
CA LEU A 633 -4.84 18.10 -12.46
C LEU A 633 -5.95 19.06 -12.89
N VAL A 634 -5.62 20.15 -13.57
CA VAL A 634 -6.60 21.10 -14.11
C VAL A 634 -6.89 20.81 -15.57
N LYS A 635 -8.14 20.49 -15.88
CA LYS A 635 -8.66 20.18 -17.22
C LYS A 635 -9.65 21.24 -17.67
N HIS A 636 -9.83 21.36 -18.99
CA HIS A 636 -10.86 22.22 -19.54
C HIS A 636 -12.27 21.71 -19.18
N ILE A 637 -13.18 22.63 -18.84
CA ILE A 637 -14.55 22.30 -18.41
C ILE A 637 -15.32 21.43 -19.41
N ALA A 638 -15.01 21.52 -20.71
CA ALA A 638 -15.60 20.68 -21.73
C ALA A 638 -15.43 19.18 -21.53
N PHE A 639 -14.45 18.75 -20.70
CA PHE A 639 -14.20 17.37 -20.34
C PHE A 639 -14.83 16.96 -19.00
N GLN A 640 -15.68 17.78 -18.41
CA GLN A 640 -16.29 17.52 -17.09
C GLN A 640 -17.02 16.18 -17.01
N GLU A 641 -17.61 15.70 -18.11
CA GLU A 641 -18.31 14.40 -18.12
C GLU A 641 -17.36 13.20 -17.84
N GLU A 642 -16.06 13.38 -17.97
CA GLU A 642 -15.09 12.31 -17.70
C GLU A 642 -14.98 11.99 -16.22
N GLN A 643 -15.26 12.96 -15.32
CA GLN A 643 -15.18 12.79 -13.86
C GLN A 643 -13.88 12.10 -13.44
N GLU A 644 -12.76 12.64 -13.93
CA GLU A 644 -11.46 12.01 -13.93
C GLU A 644 -10.71 12.19 -12.62
N CYS A 645 -9.94 11.17 -12.25
CA CYS A 645 -8.92 11.24 -11.21
C CYS A 645 -7.63 10.60 -11.72
N ARG A 646 -6.48 10.99 -11.13
CA ARG A 646 -5.14 10.64 -11.64
C ARG A 646 -4.19 10.21 -10.55
N ILE A 647 -3.33 9.26 -10.89
CA ILE A 647 -2.05 9.07 -10.22
C ILE A 647 -0.95 9.69 -11.08
N MET A 648 0.07 10.26 -10.42
CA MET A 648 1.15 10.98 -11.10
C MET A 648 2.51 10.59 -10.53
N TYR A 649 3.50 10.54 -11.41
CA TYR A 649 4.90 10.38 -11.03
C TYR A 649 5.73 11.46 -11.74
N ILE A 650 6.34 12.35 -10.94
CA ILE A 650 7.15 13.47 -11.42
C ILE A 650 8.61 13.17 -11.10
N THR A 651 9.44 13.10 -12.13
CA THR A 651 10.85 12.77 -11.98
C THR A 651 11.72 13.46 -13.04
N GLN A 652 13.02 13.20 -13.02
CA GLN A 652 13.96 13.68 -14.03
C GLN A 652 14.05 12.69 -15.21
N PHE A 653 14.39 13.16 -16.41
CA PHE A 653 14.52 12.30 -17.60
C PHE A 653 15.60 11.20 -17.49
N ARG A 654 16.49 11.28 -16.51
CA ARG A 654 17.54 10.29 -16.27
C ARG A 654 17.19 9.26 -15.21
N ASP A 655 15.95 9.27 -14.72
CA ASP A 655 15.48 8.29 -13.75
C ASP A 655 15.53 6.87 -14.36
N GLU A 656 16.19 5.96 -13.66
CA GLU A 656 16.37 4.56 -14.10
C GLU A 656 15.03 3.78 -14.16
N LYS A 657 13.97 4.30 -13.52
CA LYS A 657 12.62 3.71 -13.57
C LYS A 657 11.89 4.01 -14.89
N ILE A 658 12.44 4.89 -15.74
CA ILE A 658 11.82 5.24 -17.02
C ILE A 658 12.16 4.17 -18.05
N HIS A 659 11.13 3.50 -18.54
CA HIS A 659 11.20 2.59 -19.66
C HIS A 659 10.88 3.32 -20.97
N SER A 660 11.54 2.93 -22.05
CA SER A 660 11.26 3.46 -23.40
C SER A 660 11.03 2.35 -24.41
N ASP A 661 9.91 2.42 -25.12
CA ASP A 661 9.61 1.59 -26.29
C ASP A 661 9.91 2.41 -27.55
N ARG A 662 11.01 2.09 -28.23
CA ARG A 662 11.47 2.84 -29.39
C ARG A 662 10.61 2.59 -30.64
N GLU A 663 9.99 1.43 -30.75
CA GLU A 663 9.13 1.09 -31.89
C GLU A 663 7.81 1.87 -31.81
N LYS A 664 7.24 1.98 -30.60
CA LYS A 664 6.01 2.72 -30.35
C LYS A 664 6.24 4.19 -30.05
N GLN A 665 7.48 4.63 -29.89
CA GLN A 665 7.87 6.01 -29.55
C GLN A 665 7.21 6.53 -28.28
N TRP A 666 7.07 5.70 -27.28
CA TRP A 666 6.52 6.09 -25.97
C TRP A 666 7.46 5.76 -24.82
N MET A 667 7.29 6.49 -23.70
CA MET A 667 7.96 6.24 -22.44
C MET A 667 6.92 5.98 -21.36
N TYR A 668 7.27 5.12 -20.41
CA TYR A 668 6.39 4.77 -19.29
C TYR A 668 7.21 4.42 -18.06
N VAL A 669 6.55 4.40 -16.90
CA VAL A 669 7.05 3.81 -15.66
C VAL A 669 6.11 2.69 -15.24
N GLU A 670 6.64 1.67 -14.58
CA GLU A 670 5.86 0.54 -14.09
C GLU A 670 5.53 0.70 -12.61
N TYR A 671 4.27 0.45 -12.29
CA TYR A 671 3.71 0.53 -10.96
C TYR A 671 3.91 -0.80 -10.21
N GLU A 672 4.22 -0.78 -8.93
CA GLU A 672 4.59 -2.01 -8.20
C GLU A 672 3.43 -2.99 -7.99
N GLU A 673 2.19 -2.49 -7.94
CA GLU A 673 1.04 -3.33 -7.66
C GLU A 673 0.54 -4.08 -8.90
N PRO A 674 0.35 -5.39 -8.80
CA PRO A 674 -0.26 -6.17 -9.87
C PRO A 674 -1.74 -5.81 -10.03
N VAL A 675 -2.24 -5.84 -11.26
CA VAL A 675 -3.60 -5.36 -11.57
C VAL A 675 -4.69 -6.32 -11.08
N LEU A 676 -4.56 -7.60 -11.37
CA LEU A 676 -5.64 -8.58 -11.20
C LEU A 676 -6.18 -8.71 -9.76
N PRO A 677 -5.35 -8.75 -8.69
CA PRO A 677 -5.83 -8.85 -7.31
C PRO A 677 -6.65 -7.64 -6.86
N HIS A 678 -6.41 -6.49 -7.49
CA HIS A 678 -7.05 -5.23 -7.14
C HIS A 678 -8.31 -4.91 -7.95
N ILE A 679 -8.72 -5.79 -8.86
CA ILE A 679 -9.98 -5.62 -9.60
C ILE A 679 -11.17 -6.02 -8.73
N ASP A 680 -12.09 -5.08 -8.52
CA ASP A 680 -13.37 -5.32 -7.87
C ASP A 680 -14.39 -5.93 -8.85
N LYS A 681 -14.54 -5.31 -10.03
CA LYS A 681 -15.46 -5.75 -11.10
C LYS A 681 -15.00 -5.24 -12.47
N ILE A 682 -15.55 -5.84 -13.52
CA ILE A 682 -15.36 -5.42 -14.91
C ILE A 682 -16.71 -5.14 -15.55
N TRP A 683 -16.80 -3.98 -16.22
CA TRP A 683 -17.91 -3.69 -17.13
C TRP A 683 -17.42 -3.84 -18.56
N LEU A 684 -18.17 -4.61 -19.34
CA LEU A 684 -17.95 -4.81 -20.75
C LEU A 684 -18.93 -3.95 -21.54
N SER A 685 -18.43 -3.20 -22.50
CA SER A 685 -19.29 -2.61 -23.52
C SER A 685 -19.96 -3.74 -24.35
N PRO A 686 -21.10 -3.49 -25.00
CA PRO A 686 -21.76 -4.53 -25.81
C PRO A 686 -20.89 -5.15 -26.88
N GLY A 687 -19.94 -4.40 -27.48
CA GLY A 687 -19.00 -4.93 -28.47
C GLY A 687 -17.92 -5.84 -27.88
N ALA A 688 -17.65 -5.74 -26.58
CA ALA A 688 -16.73 -6.60 -25.84
C ALA A 688 -17.44 -7.79 -25.15
N ALA A 689 -18.75 -7.96 -25.33
CA ALA A 689 -19.52 -9.04 -24.68
C ALA A 689 -19.02 -10.45 -25.02
N LYS A 690 -18.41 -10.63 -26.20
CA LYS A 690 -17.76 -11.90 -26.63
C LYS A 690 -16.65 -12.36 -25.68
N ASP A 691 -16.01 -11.45 -24.96
CA ASP A 691 -14.89 -11.72 -24.08
C ASP A 691 -15.34 -12.02 -22.62
N GLN A 692 -16.66 -12.02 -22.35
CA GLN A 692 -17.24 -12.17 -21.01
C GLN A 692 -16.80 -13.42 -20.28
N ASP A 693 -16.84 -14.57 -20.95
CA ASP A 693 -16.52 -15.84 -20.30
C ASP A 693 -15.05 -15.93 -19.92
N PHE A 694 -14.16 -15.32 -20.70
CA PHE A 694 -12.75 -15.28 -20.40
C PHE A 694 -12.48 -14.44 -19.13
N PHE A 695 -13.08 -13.25 -19.02
CA PHE A 695 -12.96 -12.42 -17.82
C PHE A 695 -13.58 -13.09 -16.58
N ARG A 696 -14.66 -13.87 -16.75
CA ARG A 696 -15.26 -14.66 -15.65
C ARG A 696 -14.31 -15.73 -15.12
N ILE A 697 -13.61 -16.44 -16.00
CA ILE A 697 -12.63 -17.46 -15.59
C ILE A 697 -11.54 -16.83 -14.71
N LEU A 698 -11.11 -15.61 -15.02
CA LEU A 698 -10.08 -14.91 -14.26
C LEU A 698 -10.56 -14.37 -12.92
N LEU A 699 -11.82 -13.89 -12.82
CA LEU A 699 -12.29 -13.12 -11.66
C LEU A 699 -13.28 -13.86 -10.77
N ASP A 700 -14.06 -14.80 -11.30
CA ASP A 700 -15.18 -15.41 -10.56
C ASP A 700 -14.76 -16.69 -9.80
N GLN A 701 -13.49 -17.03 -9.74
CA GLN A 701 -12.99 -18.21 -9.02
C GLN A 701 -13.42 -18.15 -7.54
N GLY A 702 -14.45 -18.95 -7.20
CA GLY A 702 -14.94 -19.14 -5.83
C GLY A 702 -15.95 -18.13 -5.31
N SER A 703 -16.42 -17.15 -6.11
CA SER A 703 -17.44 -16.19 -5.68
C SER A 703 -18.84 -16.55 -6.18
N GLY A 704 -19.85 -16.50 -5.30
CA GLY A 704 -21.25 -16.77 -5.67
C GLY A 704 -21.93 -15.70 -6.54
N LYS A 705 -21.28 -14.54 -6.77
CA LYS A 705 -21.79 -13.45 -7.63
C LYS A 705 -20.74 -13.10 -8.69
N SER A 706 -21.13 -13.06 -9.97
CA SER A 706 -20.21 -12.67 -11.05
C SER A 706 -19.75 -11.23 -10.89
N LYS A 707 -18.44 -11.03 -10.99
CA LYS A 707 -17.77 -9.72 -11.01
C LYS A 707 -17.77 -9.09 -12.41
N VAL A 708 -18.15 -9.83 -13.44
CA VAL A 708 -18.17 -9.39 -14.83
C VAL A 708 -19.59 -9.04 -15.26
N ARG A 709 -19.81 -7.82 -15.72
CA ARG A 709 -21.12 -7.27 -16.11
C ARG A 709 -21.04 -6.68 -17.52
N ILE A 710 -22.15 -6.80 -18.27
CA ILE A 710 -22.29 -6.14 -19.57
C ILE A 710 -23.04 -4.83 -19.36
N SER A 711 -22.51 -3.74 -19.93
CA SER A 711 -23.17 -2.43 -19.93
C SER A 711 -24.53 -2.50 -20.63
N GLN A 712 -25.53 -1.88 -20.02
CA GLN A 712 -26.87 -1.71 -20.60
C GLN A 712 -27.05 -0.33 -21.26
N ASN A 713 -25.99 0.46 -21.40
CA ASN A 713 -26.03 1.74 -22.06
C ASN A 713 -26.49 1.57 -23.53
N PRO A 714 -27.32 2.49 -24.05
CA PRO A 714 -27.86 2.39 -25.40
C PRO A 714 -26.80 2.74 -26.46
N PHE A 715 -25.98 1.75 -26.82
CA PHE A 715 -25.06 1.89 -27.96
C PHE A 715 -25.86 1.75 -29.26
N ARG A 716 -25.81 2.77 -30.10
CA ARG A 716 -26.29 2.62 -31.46
C ARG A 716 -25.14 2.07 -32.29
N ASN A 717 -25.17 0.77 -32.57
CA ASN A 717 -24.33 0.19 -33.62
C ASN A 717 -24.85 0.76 -34.95
N LYS A 718 -24.03 1.52 -35.67
CA LYS A 718 -24.23 1.63 -37.11
C LYS A 718 -23.89 0.24 -37.67
N GLU A 719 -24.90 -0.44 -38.21
CA GLU A 719 -24.73 -1.63 -39.03
C GLU A 719 -23.74 -1.40 -40.17
#